data_46cdac22358318716bbfbe6e4f27b4a1
#
_entry.id   46cdac22358318716bbfbe6e4f27b4a1
#
_cell.length_a   1.000
_cell.length_b   1.000
_cell.length_c   1.000
_cell.angle_alpha   90.00
_cell.angle_beta   90.00
_cell.angle_gamma   90.00
#
_symmetry.space_group_name_H-M   'P 1'
#
loop_
_entity.id
_entity.type
_entity.pdbx_description
1 polymer ?
#
loop_
_entity_poly.entity_id
_entity_poly.type
_entity_poly.pdbx_seq_one_letter_code
_entity_poly.pdbx_strand_id
1 'polypeptide(L)'
;MPTNIDPSKQKVSQGTRDSRRHTPKVNMSGLYQRAISESFLKLHPKVAVRNPVMFIVWVGTIVTLLVTINPNLFGTVQANINQQRLLNGIITFILFFTVVFANFAEAVAEGRGKAQADSLRSTRSDTVAKKVLPDGTVVNTNSTELRRGDIVKVVAGDMIPADGDVIAGLGSVDESAITGESAPVLKQPGTDIASSVTGGTRLLSDELTVRISADPGQGFIDRMISLVEGAERSKTPNEIALTVLLAVLTQVFLIVVSTVPPFAGYIANFVSTIYGEAAANNLRTGASIAILISLLVALIPTTIGGLLSAIGIAGMDRVAQFNVVATSGRAVEACGDINTLVLDKTGTITLGNRLANEFIPVNGHSVQEVAQASLEASLFDETPEGRSIVALAEKSQATLDFNTKSAEGIEFSAKTRMSGTNLPDGRELRKGAVDAIKGFVRSRGGNVPAQLDEAFERVSRLGGTPLAVCQDNDIYGVIYLKDIVKPGLRERFDQLRRMGVKTIMLTGDNRITASVIAEEAGVDDFIAEATPEDKIDVIRNEQSQGKLVAMTGDGTNDAPALAQANVGVAMNSGTQAAKEAANMVDLDSDPTKLIDLVTIGKQLLITRGALTTFSVANDIAKYFAIIPTIFGAAGIGALNIMQLKSAQSAIVSALIYNALIIPVLIPLALKGVKFRPLTADQLLKRNILIYGLGGIIAPFIAIKLIDIILPLS
;
A
#
# COMPACT_ATOMS: atom_id res chain seq x y z
N MET A 1 -26.23 53.94 -15.52
CA MET A 1 -24.75 53.80 -15.63
C MET A 1 -24.41 52.37 -15.29
N PRO A 2 -23.99 51.53 -16.22
CA PRO A 2 -23.58 50.17 -15.95
C PRO A 2 -22.06 50.19 -15.62
N THR A 3 -21.70 49.62 -14.49
CA THR A 3 -20.33 49.42 -14.03
C THR A 3 -19.70 48.29 -14.81
N ASN A 4 -18.65 48.63 -15.57
CA ASN A 4 -17.79 47.74 -16.31
C ASN A 4 -16.99 46.88 -15.30
N ILE A 5 -17.21 45.59 -15.28
CA ILE A 5 -16.38 44.62 -14.54
C ILE A 5 -15.34 44.05 -15.53
N ASP A 6 -14.09 44.42 -15.31
CA ASP A 6 -12.91 43.96 -16.04
C ASP A 6 -12.70 42.44 -15.80
N PRO A 7 -12.71 41.57 -16.84
CA PRO A 7 -12.53 40.11 -16.68
C PRO A 7 -11.11 39.66 -16.35
N SER A 8 -10.13 40.57 -16.34
CA SER A 8 -8.69 40.20 -16.16
C SER A 8 -8.21 40.10 -14.72
N LYS A 9 -9.09 40.26 -13.71
CA LYS A 9 -8.73 40.22 -12.28
C LYS A 9 -9.29 39.07 -11.46
N GLN A 10 -9.84 38.03 -12.07
CA GLN A 10 -10.02 36.77 -11.35
C GLN A 10 -8.68 36.03 -11.33
N LYS A 11 -7.86 36.32 -10.31
CA LYS A 11 -6.82 35.39 -9.85
C LYS A 11 -7.55 34.11 -9.43
N VAL A 12 -7.51 33.12 -10.32
CA VAL A 12 -7.73 31.73 -9.93
C VAL A 12 -6.70 31.43 -8.85
N SER A 13 -7.13 31.40 -7.61
CA SER A 13 -6.34 30.83 -6.53
C SER A 13 -6.09 29.37 -6.92
N GLN A 14 -4.92 29.09 -7.44
CA GLN A 14 -4.35 27.75 -7.45
C GLN A 14 -4.23 27.32 -5.99
N GLY A 15 -5.34 26.86 -5.44
CA GLY A 15 -5.32 26.02 -4.25
C GLY A 15 -4.60 24.74 -4.65
N THR A 16 -3.30 24.71 -4.44
CA THR A 16 -2.62 23.48 -4.11
C THR A 16 -3.45 22.90 -2.96
N ARG A 17 -4.33 21.94 -3.28
CA ARG A 17 -4.92 21.05 -2.29
C ARG A 17 -3.73 20.31 -1.70
N ASP A 18 -3.18 20.90 -0.67
CA ASP A 18 -2.40 20.21 0.33
C ASP A 18 -3.36 19.13 0.84
N SER A 19 -3.19 17.91 0.36
CA SER A 19 -3.87 16.73 0.89
C SER A 19 -3.36 16.62 2.32
N ARG A 20 -4.02 17.34 3.22
CA ARG A 20 -3.69 17.36 4.65
C ARG A 20 -3.80 15.91 5.10
N ARG A 21 -2.62 15.33 5.30
CA ARG A 21 -2.45 14.02 5.92
C ARG A 21 -3.35 13.96 7.14
N HIS A 22 -4.45 13.20 7.06
CA HIS A 22 -5.20 12.79 8.23
C HIS A 22 -4.33 11.77 8.96
N THR A 23 -3.27 12.25 9.60
CA THR A 23 -2.58 11.46 10.59
C THR A 23 -3.49 11.44 11.82
N PRO A 24 -4.11 10.30 12.19
CA PRO A 24 -4.65 10.15 13.51
C PRO A 24 -3.53 10.57 14.47
N LYS A 25 -3.81 11.47 15.40
CA LYS A 25 -2.84 11.92 16.42
C LYS A 25 -2.51 10.71 17.29
N VAL A 26 -1.56 9.87 16.80
CA VAL A 26 -1.05 8.75 17.59
C VAL A 26 -0.46 9.34 18.86
N ASN A 27 -0.96 8.90 20.01
CA ASN A 27 -0.38 9.30 21.30
C ASN A 27 1.04 8.74 21.39
N MET A 28 2.02 9.52 20.95
CA MET A 28 3.43 9.13 20.86
C MET A 28 4.00 8.69 22.21
N SER A 29 3.54 9.28 23.33
CA SER A 29 4.00 8.89 24.66
C SER A 29 3.54 7.48 25.06
N GLY A 30 2.29 7.13 24.77
CA GLY A 30 1.76 5.78 24.99
C GLY A 30 2.42 4.73 24.09
N LEU A 31 2.75 5.12 22.85
CA LEU A 31 3.48 4.26 21.91
C LEU A 31 4.86 3.88 22.45
N TYR A 32 5.64 4.87 22.90
CA TYR A 32 6.99 4.62 23.43
C TYR A 32 6.97 3.79 24.72
N GLN A 33 6.02 4.03 25.63
CA GLN A 33 5.88 3.23 26.86
C GLN A 33 5.58 1.75 26.53
N ARG A 34 4.66 1.47 25.60
CA ARG A 34 4.38 0.11 25.14
C ARG A 34 5.61 -0.52 24.46
N ALA A 35 6.29 0.22 23.60
CA ALA A 35 7.48 -0.27 22.91
C ALA A 35 8.62 -0.65 23.88
N ILE A 36 8.81 0.11 24.97
CA ILE A 36 9.76 -0.24 26.04
C ILE A 36 9.37 -1.59 26.67
N SER A 37 8.13 -1.76 27.09
CA SER A 37 7.67 -3.02 27.68
C SER A 37 7.81 -4.20 26.71
N GLU A 38 7.40 -4.02 25.44
CA GLU A 38 7.53 -5.07 24.40
C GLU A 38 8.98 -5.41 24.08
N SER A 39 9.92 -4.46 24.17
CA SER A 39 11.33 -4.73 23.92
C SER A 39 11.94 -5.73 24.92
N PHE A 40 11.46 -5.72 26.16
CA PHE A 40 11.85 -6.72 27.16
C PHE A 40 11.15 -8.07 26.95
N LEU A 41 9.88 -8.10 26.57
CA LEU A 41 9.16 -9.33 26.24
C LEU A 41 9.80 -10.07 25.05
N LYS A 42 10.35 -9.34 24.09
CA LYS A 42 11.06 -9.88 22.91
C LYS A 42 12.43 -10.51 23.27
N LEU A 43 12.93 -10.40 24.49
CA LEU A 43 14.10 -11.14 24.97
C LEU A 43 13.82 -12.64 25.16
N HIS A 44 12.58 -13.10 25.07
CA HIS A 44 12.24 -14.50 25.18
C HIS A 44 12.91 -15.32 24.03
N PRO A 45 13.58 -16.47 24.32
CA PRO A 45 14.37 -17.22 23.33
C PRO A 45 13.63 -17.57 22.05
N LYS A 46 12.34 -17.96 22.15
CA LYS A 46 11.49 -18.28 20.97
C LYS A 46 11.29 -17.12 20.01
N VAL A 47 11.37 -15.89 20.52
CA VAL A 47 11.25 -14.67 19.71
C VAL A 47 12.60 -14.27 19.15
N ALA A 48 13.65 -14.29 20.00
CA ALA A 48 15.01 -13.92 19.62
C ALA A 48 15.56 -14.74 18.45
N VAL A 49 15.25 -16.04 18.36
CA VAL A 49 15.67 -16.95 17.26
C VAL A 49 15.18 -16.50 15.88
N ARG A 50 14.09 -15.73 15.81
CA ARG A 50 13.57 -15.25 14.51
C ARG A 50 14.52 -14.29 13.77
N ASN A 51 15.45 -13.65 14.53
CA ASN A 51 16.49 -12.79 13.99
C ASN A 51 17.87 -13.39 14.31
N PRO A 52 18.54 -14.10 13.37
CA PRO A 52 19.77 -14.85 13.64
C PRO A 52 20.91 -13.96 14.13
N VAL A 53 21.02 -12.72 13.63
CA VAL A 53 22.05 -11.77 14.06
C VAL A 53 21.84 -11.36 15.51
N MET A 54 20.63 -10.92 15.86
CA MET A 54 20.29 -10.50 17.22
C MET A 54 20.31 -11.67 18.20
N PHE A 55 19.99 -12.88 17.75
CA PHE A 55 20.11 -14.11 18.55
C PHE A 55 21.53 -14.37 19.02
N ILE A 56 22.54 -14.20 18.14
CA ILE A 56 23.94 -14.36 18.51
C ILE A 56 24.38 -13.30 19.53
N VAL A 57 23.91 -12.03 19.37
CA VAL A 57 24.18 -10.99 20.37
C VAL A 57 23.54 -11.36 21.72
N TRP A 58 22.33 -11.90 21.71
CA TRP A 58 21.61 -12.35 22.90
C TRP A 58 22.32 -13.50 23.59
N VAL A 59 22.78 -14.54 22.84
CA VAL A 59 23.60 -15.63 23.38
C VAL A 59 24.92 -15.08 23.93
N GLY A 60 25.57 -14.19 23.20
CA GLY A 60 26.76 -13.49 23.63
C GLY A 60 26.58 -12.75 24.96
N THR A 61 25.44 -12.09 25.14
CA THR A 61 25.07 -11.41 26.39
C THR A 61 25.00 -12.40 27.57
N ILE A 62 24.39 -13.56 27.35
CA ILE A 62 24.32 -14.61 28.40
C ILE A 62 25.70 -15.15 28.75
N VAL A 63 26.51 -15.46 27.74
CA VAL A 63 27.86 -16.00 27.97
C VAL A 63 28.73 -14.98 28.69
N THR A 64 28.72 -13.71 28.30
CA THR A 64 29.48 -12.64 28.97
C THR A 64 28.98 -12.40 30.40
N LEU A 65 27.68 -12.54 30.66
CA LEU A 65 27.13 -12.51 32.02
C LEU A 65 27.68 -13.65 32.88
N LEU A 66 27.70 -14.88 32.35
CA LEU A 66 28.27 -16.03 33.06
C LEU A 66 29.75 -15.82 33.37
N VAL A 67 30.53 -15.28 32.42
CA VAL A 67 31.96 -14.97 32.64
C VAL A 67 32.14 -13.78 33.59
N THR A 68 31.21 -12.87 33.71
CA THR A 68 31.21 -11.79 34.70
C THR A 68 31.03 -12.36 36.11
N ILE A 69 30.12 -13.32 36.29
CA ILE A 69 29.88 -13.99 37.57
C ILE A 69 31.08 -14.85 37.94
N ASN A 70 31.55 -15.67 37.01
CA ASN A 70 32.73 -16.55 37.21
C ASN A 70 33.76 -16.33 36.09
N PRO A 71 34.75 -15.43 36.27
CA PRO A 71 35.79 -15.14 35.28
C PRO A 71 36.65 -16.33 34.88
N ASN A 72 36.72 -17.37 35.72
CA ASN A 72 37.51 -18.59 35.47
C ASN A 72 36.76 -19.65 34.64
N LEU A 73 35.53 -19.40 34.23
CA LEU A 73 34.67 -20.40 33.57
C LEU A 73 35.28 -20.99 32.28
N PHE A 74 36.07 -20.21 31.55
CA PHE A 74 36.67 -20.61 30.27
C PHE A 74 38.21 -20.50 30.26
N GLY A 75 38.85 -20.44 31.40
CA GLY A 75 40.32 -20.42 31.50
C GLY A 75 40.86 -19.73 32.75
N THR A 76 42.17 -19.77 32.94
CA THR A 76 42.86 -19.13 34.09
C THR A 76 42.87 -17.60 33.90
N VAL A 77 42.40 -16.90 34.90
CA VAL A 77 42.40 -15.43 34.94
C VAL A 77 43.78 -14.94 35.41
N GLN A 78 44.31 -13.96 34.68
CA GLN A 78 45.54 -13.28 35.12
C GLN A 78 45.23 -12.18 36.14
N ALA A 79 46.15 -11.98 37.02
CA ALA A 79 46.42 -11.07 38.13
C ALA A 79 45.35 -10.15 38.73
N ASN A 80 44.25 -9.71 38.04
CA ASN A 80 43.26 -8.79 38.62
C ASN A 80 41.82 -9.16 38.30
N ILE A 81 41.24 -10.09 39.07
CA ILE A 81 39.87 -10.61 38.93
C ILE A 81 38.83 -9.50 38.96
N ASN A 82 38.99 -8.46 39.79
CA ASN A 82 38.02 -7.39 39.92
C ASN A 82 37.97 -6.50 38.70
N GLN A 83 39.11 -6.18 38.09
CA GLN A 83 39.20 -5.39 36.88
C GLN A 83 38.56 -6.15 35.69
N GLN A 84 38.81 -7.45 35.63
CA GLN A 84 38.23 -8.30 34.58
C GLN A 84 36.72 -8.47 34.74
N ARG A 85 36.21 -8.63 35.98
CA ARG A 85 34.75 -8.60 36.25
C ARG A 85 34.13 -7.29 35.85
N LEU A 86 34.76 -6.16 36.15
CA LEU A 86 34.26 -4.85 35.75
C LEU A 86 34.17 -4.73 34.22
N LEU A 87 35.23 -5.10 33.51
CA LEU A 87 35.25 -5.07 32.03
C LEU A 87 34.17 -5.96 31.43
N ASN A 88 34.09 -7.23 31.89
CA ASN A 88 33.08 -8.18 31.44
C ASN A 88 31.66 -7.68 31.74
N GLY A 89 31.43 -7.05 32.90
CA GLY A 89 30.18 -6.46 33.29
C GLY A 89 29.76 -5.29 32.38
N ILE A 90 30.73 -4.42 32.04
CA ILE A 90 30.51 -3.33 31.08
C ILE A 90 30.14 -3.88 29.69
N ILE A 91 30.86 -4.90 29.22
CA ILE A 91 30.56 -5.56 27.94
C ILE A 91 29.15 -6.16 27.97
N THR A 92 28.80 -6.92 29.02
CA THR A 92 27.47 -7.53 29.19
C THR A 92 26.38 -6.49 29.15
N PHE A 93 26.56 -5.36 29.85
CA PHE A 93 25.62 -4.27 29.90
C PHE A 93 25.39 -3.65 28.48
N ILE A 94 26.48 -3.40 27.75
CA ILE A 94 26.39 -2.83 26.40
C ILE A 94 25.68 -3.80 25.42
N LEU A 95 26.05 -5.09 25.47
CA LEU A 95 25.41 -6.12 24.63
C LEU A 95 23.93 -6.25 24.93
N PHE A 96 23.54 -6.25 26.19
CA PHE A 96 22.16 -6.27 26.64
C PHE A 96 21.38 -5.09 26.05
N PHE A 97 21.90 -3.86 26.20
CA PHE A 97 21.25 -2.67 25.63
C PHE A 97 21.22 -2.69 24.11
N THR A 98 22.20 -3.27 23.43
CA THR A 98 22.19 -3.44 21.97
C THR A 98 20.99 -4.28 21.53
N VAL A 99 20.71 -5.40 22.21
CA VAL A 99 19.54 -6.24 21.95
C VAL A 99 18.24 -5.50 22.28
N VAL A 100 18.18 -4.81 23.42
CA VAL A 100 17.00 -4.04 23.82
C VAL A 100 16.69 -2.91 22.83
N PHE A 101 17.69 -2.18 22.35
CA PHE A 101 17.50 -1.13 21.35
C PHE A 101 17.03 -1.66 20.00
N ALA A 102 17.54 -2.80 19.55
CA ALA A 102 17.06 -3.44 18.33
C ALA A 102 15.58 -3.87 18.48
N ASN A 103 15.24 -4.53 19.59
CA ASN A 103 13.87 -4.92 19.91
C ASN A 103 12.95 -3.69 20.05
N PHE A 104 13.43 -2.60 20.63
CA PHE A 104 12.69 -1.34 20.75
C PHE A 104 12.39 -0.73 19.38
N ALA A 105 13.36 -0.72 18.45
CA ALA A 105 13.16 -0.24 17.09
C ALA A 105 12.03 -1.01 16.39
N GLU A 106 12.02 -2.32 16.52
CA GLU A 106 10.98 -3.19 15.97
C GLU A 106 9.62 -2.95 16.66
N ALA A 107 9.58 -2.86 18.00
CA ALA A 107 8.38 -2.63 18.78
C ALA A 107 7.73 -1.26 18.49
N VAL A 108 8.53 -0.19 18.26
CA VAL A 108 8.02 1.14 17.85
C VAL A 108 7.34 1.04 16.47
N ALA A 109 7.95 0.31 15.55
CA ALA A 109 7.38 0.13 14.22
C ALA A 109 6.05 -0.67 14.29
N GLU A 110 6.02 -1.79 15.02
CA GLU A 110 4.81 -2.60 15.22
C GLU A 110 3.69 -1.83 15.95
N GLY A 111 4.06 -1.05 16.97
CA GLY A 111 3.10 -0.27 17.76
C GLY A 111 2.37 0.79 16.95
N ARG A 112 2.98 1.33 15.89
CA ARG A 112 2.29 2.24 14.95
C ARG A 112 1.20 1.52 14.18
N GLY A 113 1.48 0.30 13.68
CA GLY A 113 0.48 -0.52 13.02
C GLY A 113 -0.69 -0.86 13.95
N LYS A 114 -0.40 -1.28 15.20
CA LYS A 114 -1.45 -1.57 16.20
C LYS A 114 -2.34 -0.36 16.52
N ALA A 115 -1.77 0.84 16.64
CA ALA A 115 -2.54 2.06 16.88
C ALA A 115 -3.53 2.36 15.73
N GLN A 116 -3.20 1.99 14.52
CA GLN A 116 -4.10 2.10 13.37
C GLN A 116 -5.21 1.04 13.41
N ALA A 117 -4.89 -0.19 13.80
CA ALA A 117 -5.90 -1.24 14.02
C ALA A 117 -6.89 -0.85 15.14
N ASP A 118 -6.40 -0.26 16.24
CA ASP A 118 -7.26 0.24 17.32
C ASP A 118 -8.19 1.36 16.83
N SER A 119 -7.72 2.22 15.94
CA SER A 119 -8.56 3.24 15.29
C SER A 119 -9.67 2.60 14.45
N LEU A 120 -9.36 1.58 13.66
CA LEU A 120 -10.35 0.82 12.88
C LEU A 120 -11.33 0.06 13.77
N ARG A 121 -10.87 -0.50 14.90
CA ARG A 121 -11.76 -1.14 15.88
C ARG A 121 -12.77 -0.18 16.50
N SER A 122 -12.38 1.07 16.73
CA SER A 122 -13.27 2.08 17.29
C SER A 122 -14.43 2.45 16.37
N THR A 123 -14.33 2.15 15.06
CA THR A 123 -15.42 2.35 14.10
C THR A 123 -16.41 1.18 14.09
N ARG A 124 -16.04 0.04 14.69
CA ARG A 124 -16.94 -1.10 14.84
C ARG A 124 -17.90 -0.84 16.00
N SER A 125 -19.19 -0.77 15.70
CA SER A 125 -20.26 -0.72 16.69
C SER A 125 -21.15 -1.94 16.57
N ASP A 126 -21.46 -2.59 17.68
CA ASP A 126 -22.52 -3.60 17.71
C ASP A 126 -23.84 -2.87 17.48
N THR A 127 -24.45 -3.09 16.32
CA THR A 127 -25.69 -2.44 15.90
C THR A 127 -26.83 -3.43 15.82
N VAL A 128 -28.05 -2.95 16.01
CA VAL A 128 -29.26 -3.74 15.81
C VAL A 128 -29.60 -3.70 14.31
N ALA A 129 -29.66 -4.86 13.69
CA ALA A 129 -30.00 -5.05 12.28
C ALA A 129 -31.47 -5.43 12.11
N LYS A 130 -32.12 -4.90 11.10
CA LYS A 130 -33.48 -5.25 10.69
C LYS A 130 -33.39 -6.39 9.66
N LYS A 131 -33.35 -7.65 10.14
CA LYS A 131 -33.26 -8.85 9.30
C LYS A 131 -34.62 -9.17 8.68
N VAL A 132 -34.63 -9.38 7.37
CA VAL A 132 -35.83 -9.78 6.61
C VAL A 132 -35.82 -11.31 6.51
N LEU A 133 -36.87 -11.94 7.04
CA LEU A 133 -37.07 -13.38 6.95
C LEU A 133 -37.68 -13.78 5.59
N PRO A 134 -37.62 -15.07 5.18
CA PRO A 134 -38.16 -15.54 3.91
C PRO A 134 -39.68 -15.29 3.72
N ASP A 135 -40.40 -15.11 4.82
CA ASP A 135 -41.84 -14.77 4.82
C ASP A 135 -42.08 -13.23 4.68
N GLY A 136 -41.04 -12.43 4.55
CA GLY A 136 -41.10 -10.97 4.45
C GLY A 136 -41.20 -10.24 5.79
N THR A 137 -41.23 -10.95 6.91
CA THR A 137 -41.26 -10.32 8.25
C THR A 137 -39.91 -9.75 8.61
N VAL A 138 -39.89 -8.57 9.26
CA VAL A 138 -38.67 -7.89 9.71
C VAL A 138 -38.47 -8.15 11.20
N VAL A 139 -37.33 -8.72 11.56
CA VAL A 139 -36.97 -9.04 12.96
C VAL A 139 -35.68 -8.28 13.32
N ASN A 140 -35.67 -7.67 14.51
CA ASN A 140 -34.46 -7.06 15.03
C ASN A 140 -33.50 -8.12 15.54
N THR A 141 -32.28 -8.13 15.01
CA THR A 141 -31.23 -9.10 15.32
C THR A 141 -29.92 -8.32 15.58
N ASN A 142 -29.05 -8.82 16.44
CA ASN A 142 -27.73 -8.22 16.62
C ASN A 142 -26.87 -8.42 15.37
N SER A 143 -26.05 -7.41 14.99
CA SER A 143 -25.12 -7.51 13.86
C SER A 143 -24.16 -8.72 13.98
N THR A 144 -23.83 -9.11 15.20
CA THR A 144 -22.97 -10.28 15.50
C THR A 144 -23.64 -11.65 15.22
N GLU A 145 -24.95 -11.66 15.04
CA GLU A 145 -25.73 -12.90 14.74
C GLU A 145 -26.04 -13.08 13.25
N LEU A 146 -25.77 -12.04 12.44
CA LEU A 146 -25.96 -12.10 11.00
C LEU A 146 -25.01 -13.13 10.36
N ARG A 147 -25.47 -13.79 9.32
CA ARG A 147 -24.72 -14.77 8.55
C ARG A 147 -24.71 -14.40 7.08
N ARG A 148 -23.71 -14.90 6.37
CA ARG A 148 -23.63 -14.76 4.92
C ARG A 148 -24.90 -15.24 4.24
N GLY A 149 -25.50 -14.40 3.39
CA GLY A 149 -26.76 -14.67 2.69
C GLY A 149 -28.00 -14.09 3.38
N ASP A 150 -27.90 -13.64 4.63
CA ASP A 150 -29.00 -12.93 5.30
C ASP A 150 -29.35 -11.63 4.59
N ILE A 151 -30.63 -11.28 4.57
CA ILE A 151 -31.09 -10.02 3.99
C ILE A 151 -31.45 -9.06 5.12
N VAL A 152 -30.95 -7.85 5.05
CA VAL A 152 -31.22 -6.79 6.03
C VAL A 152 -31.73 -5.55 5.34
N LYS A 153 -32.61 -4.83 6.04
CA LYS A 153 -33.18 -3.55 5.61
C LYS A 153 -32.51 -2.43 6.40
N VAL A 154 -31.99 -1.44 5.72
CA VAL A 154 -31.29 -0.29 6.32
C VAL A 154 -32.02 0.97 5.86
N VAL A 155 -32.42 1.83 6.78
CA VAL A 155 -33.09 3.10 6.48
C VAL A 155 -32.21 4.29 6.84
N ALA A 156 -32.52 5.47 6.31
CA ALA A 156 -31.78 6.69 6.58
C ALA A 156 -31.57 6.91 8.10
N GLY A 157 -30.30 7.14 8.49
CA GLY A 157 -29.85 7.30 9.86
C GLY A 157 -29.34 6.02 10.51
N ASP A 158 -29.64 4.83 9.96
CA ASP A 158 -29.15 3.56 10.47
C ASP A 158 -27.66 3.36 10.12
N MET A 159 -26.96 2.63 10.99
CA MET A 159 -25.63 2.08 10.66
C MET A 159 -25.80 0.80 9.85
N ILE A 160 -24.99 0.61 8.82
CA ILE A 160 -24.93 -0.64 8.07
C ILE A 160 -24.35 -1.73 8.97
N PRO A 161 -25.09 -2.83 9.24
CA PRO A 161 -24.74 -3.75 10.33
C PRO A 161 -23.58 -4.70 10.03
N ALA A 162 -23.36 -5.01 8.75
CA ALA A 162 -22.28 -5.87 8.26
C ALA A 162 -22.03 -5.63 6.78
N ASP A 163 -20.91 -6.16 6.26
CA ASP A 163 -20.58 -6.05 4.84
C ASP A 163 -21.59 -6.81 3.99
N GLY A 164 -21.97 -6.23 2.86
CA GLY A 164 -22.95 -6.83 1.98
C GLY A 164 -23.04 -6.15 0.62
N ASP A 165 -23.91 -6.71 -0.21
CA ASP A 165 -24.25 -6.17 -1.52
C ASP A 165 -25.68 -5.64 -1.50
N VAL A 166 -25.86 -4.43 -2.02
CA VAL A 166 -27.18 -3.81 -2.19
C VAL A 166 -27.94 -4.57 -3.26
N ILE A 167 -29.08 -5.13 -2.90
CA ILE A 167 -29.96 -5.89 -3.81
C ILE A 167 -31.21 -5.15 -4.20
N ALA A 168 -31.60 -4.10 -3.44
CA ALA A 168 -32.69 -3.20 -3.78
C ALA A 168 -32.51 -1.86 -3.06
N GLY A 169 -33.09 -0.80 -3.65
CA GLY A 169 -33.03 0.55 -3.11
C GLY A 169 -31.87 1.39 -3.66
N LEU A 170 -31.87 2.66 -3.31
CA LEU A 170 -30.86 3.64 -3.65
C LEU A 170 -30.63 4.51 -2.40
N GLY A 171 -29.40 4.81 -2.04
CA GLY A 171 -29.15 5.64 -0.87
C GLY A 171 -27.73 6.19 -0.81
N SER A 172 -27.55 7.31 -0.14
CA SER A 172 -26.25 7.93 0.11
C SER A 172 -25.68 7.41 1.43
N VAL A 173 -24.47 6.84 1.38
CA VAL A 173 -23.78 6.27 2.53
C VAL A 173 -22.59 7.15 2.91
N ASP A 174 -22.49 7.50 4.18
CA ASP A 174 -21.33 8.15 4.78
C ASP A 174 -20.29 7.07 5.14
N GLU A 175 -19.22 7.04 4.38
CA GLU A 175 -18.09 6.14 4.58
C GLU A 175 -16.89 6.84 5.28
N SER A 176 -17.08 8.07 5.75
CA SER A 176 -16.02 8.91 6.31
C SER A 176 -15.27 8.27 7.49
N ALA A 177 -15.95 7.43 8.27
CA ALA A 177 -15.33 6.68 9.37
C ALA A 177 -14.27 5.67 8.89
N ILE A 178 -14.35 5.21 7.63
CA ILE A 178 -13.43 4.25 7.02
C ILE A 178 -12.48 4.95 6.06
N THR A 179 -13.01 5.79 5.18
CA THR A 179 -12.26 6.46 4.11
C THR A 179 -11.61 7.77 4.56
N GLY A 180 -12.16 8.42 5.58
CA GLY A 180 -11.81 9.79 5.97
C GLY A 180 -12.40 10.87 5.04
N GLU A 181 -13.09 10.49 3.97
CA GLU A 181 -13.72 11.41 3.03
C GLU A 181 -15.12 11.81 3.51
N SER A 182 -15.39 13.12 3.57
CA SER A 182 -16.67 13.65 4.05
C SER A 182 -17.79 13.61 3.00
N ALA A 183 -17.48 13.28 1.75
CA ALA A 183 -18.48 13.22 0.68
C ALA A 183 -19.22 11.89 0.72
N PRO A 184 -20.57 11.88 0.82
CA PRO A 184 -21.35 10.65 0.80
C PRO A 184 -21.22 9.91 -0.53
N VAL A 185 -21.18 8.58 -0.47
CA VAL A 185 -21.11 7.71 -1.64
C VAL A 185 -22.50 7.17 -1.93
N LEU A 186 -22.94 7.29 -3.20
CA LEU A 186 -24.23 6.74 -3.63
C LEU A 186 -24.11 5.23 -3.82
N LYS A 187 -25.01 4.46 -3.20
CA LYS A 187 -25.09 2.98 -3.28
C LYS A 187 -26.42 2.57 -3.92
N GLN A 188 -26.32 1.57 -4.81
CA GLN A 188 -27.49 1.06 -5.56
C GLN A 188 -27.26 -0.40 -6.00
N PRO A 189 -28.28 -1.18 -6.35
CA PRO A 189 -28.14 -2.51 -6.92
C PRO A 189 -27.40 -2.48 -8.25
N GLY A 190 -26.58 -3.50 -8.51
CA GLY A 190 -25.91 -3.67 -9.80
C GLY A 190 -24.70 -4.60 -9.66
N THR A 191 -24.12 -5.00 -10.78
CA THR A 191 -22.84 -5.74 -10.82
C THR A 191 -21.63 -4.82 -10.75
N ASP A 192 -21.86 -3.50 -10.84
CA ASP A 192 -20.83 -2.47 -10.94
C ASP A 192 -20.77 -1.61 -9.67
N ILE A 193 -19.62 -1.15 -9.41
CA ILE A 193 -19.02 -0.14 -8.51
C ILE A 193 -19.82 0.29 -7.26
N ALA A 194 -21.13 0.46 -7.32
CA ALA A 194 -21.92 1.08 -6.25
C ALA A 194 -22.72 0.08 -5.40
N SER A 195 -22.62 -1.23 -5.66
CA SER A 195 -23.45 -2.23 -4.98
C SER A 195 -22.91 -2.71 -3.64
N SER A 196 -21.62 -2.56 -3.37
CA SER A 196 -20.99 -3.04 -2.14
C SER A 196 -21.09 -2.00 -1.02
N VAL A 197 -21.52 -2.43 0.16
CA VAL A 197 -21.55 -1.62 1.39
C VAL A 197 -20.70 -2.27 2.48
N THR A 198 -20.10 -1.43 3.33
CA THR A 198 -19.23 -1.88 4.42
C THR A 198 -19.90 -1.67 5.78
N GLY A 199 -19.85 -2.68 6.62
CA GLY A 199 -20.36 -2.61 7.99
C GLY A 199 -19.69 -1.48 8.79
N GLY A 200 -20.49 -0.77 9.62
CA GLY A 200 -20.00 0.37 10.39
C GLY A 200 -20.07 1.72 9.68
N THR A 201 -20.52 1.78 8.42
CA THR A 201 -20.85 3.02 7.71
C THR A 201 -22.31 3.42 7.95
N ARG A 202 -22.69 4.66 7.66
CA ARG A 202 -24.04 5.19 7.96
C ARG A 202 -24.80 5.52 6.69
N LEU A 203 -26.03 5.04 6.58
CA LEU A 203 -26.95 5.47 5.52
C LEU A 203 -27.51 6.87 5.84
N LEU A 204 -27.32 7.82 4.94
CA LEU A 204 -27.77 9.22 5.11
C LEU A 204 -29.13 9.50 4.50
N SER A 205 -29.46 8.84 3.38
CA SER A 205 -30.73 9.06 2.69
C SER A 205 -31.34 7.74 2.25
N ASP A 206 -32.65 7.74 2.11
CA ASP A 206 -33.48 6.67 1.55
C ASP A 206 -33.39 5.33 2.28
N GLU A 207 -33.52 4.23 1.56
CA GLU A 207 -33.56 2.88 2.11
C GLU A 207 -32.77 1.91 1.22
N LEU A 208 -32.00 1.04 1.85
CA LEU A 208 -31.27 -0.03 1.17
C LEU A 208 -31.72 -1.41 1.69
N THR A 209 -31.88 -2.36 0.77
CA THR A 209 -31.94 -3.78 1.10
C THR A 209 -30.60 -4.41 0.76
N VAL A 210 -29.94 -4.95 1.76
CA VAL A 210 -28.56 -5.46 1.66
C VAL A 210 -28.55 -6.96 1.94
N ARG A 211 -27.88 -7.72 1.06
CA ARG A 211 -27.55 -9.13 1.30
C ARG A 211 -26.18 -9.21 1.93
N ILE A 212 -26.09 -9.78 3.11
CA ILE A 212 -24.85 -9.94 3.86
C ILE A 212 -23.88 -10.86 3.10
N SER A 213 -22.64 -10.40 2.92
CA SER A 213 -21.59 -11.10 2.15
C SER A 213 -20.56 -11.82 3.02
N ALA A 214 -20.43 -11.46 4.31
CA ALA A 214 -19.43 -12.02 5.21
C ALA A 214 -20.03 -12.47 6.55
N ASP A 215 -19.49 -13.53 7.12
CA ASP A 215 -19.81 -13.96 8.49
C ASP A 215 -19.17 -13.02 9.53
N PRO A 216 -19.68 -12.97 10.77
CA PRO A 216 -19.10 -12.17 11.84
C PRO A 216 -17.63 -12.49 12.09
N GLY A 217 -16.79 -11.47 12.17
CA GLY A 217 -15.35 -11.62 12.31
C GLY A 217 -14.58 -11.86 10.99
N GLN A 218 -15.30 -11.93 9.86
CA GLN A 218 -14.72 -12.11 8.52
C GLN A 218 -14.98 -10.91 7.60
N GLY A 219 -15.58 -9.85 8.11
CA GLY A 219 -15.83 -8.63 7.36
C GLY A 219 -14.56 -7.92 6.92
N PHE A 220 -14.72 -6.95 6.03
CA PHE A 220 -13.62 -6.15 5.49
C PHE A 220 -12.79 -5.47 6.59
N ILE A 221 -13.47 -4.83 7.55
CA ILE A 221 -12.80 -4.20 8.71
C ILE A 221 -12.10 -5.25 9.58
N ASP A 222 -12.74 -6.40 9.85
CA ASP A 222 -12.14 -7.47 10.65
C ASP A 222 -10.87 -8.02 9.98
N ARG A 223 -10.90 -8.20 8.66
CA ARG A 223 -9.71 -8.60 7.88
C ARG A 223 -8.63 -7.52 7.90
N MET A 224 -9.00 -6.26 7.75
CA MET A 224 -8.05 -5.14 7.86
C MET A 224 -7.37 -5.12 9.24
N ILE A 225 -8.14 -5.27 10.31
CA ILE A 225 -7.62 -5.34 11.68
C ILE A 225 -6.64 -6.51 11.81
N SER A 226 -7.01 -7.70 11.36
CA SER A 226 -6.16 -8.89 11.44
C SER A 226 -4.86 -8.76 10.63
N LEU A 227 -4.91 -8.11 9.47
CA LEU A 227 -3.74 -7.82 8.64
C LEU A 227 -2.79 -6.79 9.30
N VAL A 228 -3.36 -5.81 9.98
CA VAL A 228 -2.58 -4.76 10.66
C VAL A 228 -2.01 -5.28 11.99
N GLU A 229 -2.71 -6.13 12.72
CA GLU A 229 -2.28 -6.68 14.01
C GLU A 229 -1.21 -7.74 13.94
N GLY A 230 -0.85 -8.19 12.76
CA GLY A 230 0.30 -9.04 12.62
C GLY A 230 -0.01 -10.52 12.62
N ALA A 231 -1.04 -10.89 11.90
CA ALA A 231 -0.98 -12.18 11.25
C ALA A 231 0.39 -12.33 10.58
N GLU A 232 0.98 -13.49 10.63
CA GLU A 232 2.32 -13.84 10.16
C GLU A 232 2.74 -13.09 8.91
N ARG A 233 3.52 -12.01 9.15
CA ARG A 233 3.99 -11.14 8.10
C ARG A 233 4.94 -11.93 7.21
N SER A 234 4.49 -12.29 6.02
CA SER A 234 5.34 -12.92 5.02
C SER A 234 6.50 -11.97 4.67
N LYS A 235 7.73 -12.43 4.91
CA LYS A 235 8.93 -11.67 4.53
C LYS A 235 8.95 -11.43 3.04
N THR A 236 9.39 -10.24 2.62
CA THR A 236 9.57 -9.93 1.21
C THR A 236 10.76 -10.72 0.63
N PRO A 237 10.84 -10.95 -0.70
CA PRO A 237 11.99 -11.61 -1.31
C PRO A 237 13.33 -10.94 -0.96
N ASN A 238 13.36 -9.60 -0.93
CA ASN A 238 14.55 -8.86 -0.54
C ASN A 238 14.88 -9.01 0.95
N GLU A 239 13.87 -9.08 1.83
CA GLU A 239 14.08 -9.39 3.25
C GLU A 239 14.63 -10.79 3.45
N ILE A 240 14.17 -11.76 2.67
CA ILE A 240 14.71 -13.13 2.70
C ILE A 240 16.17 -13.13 2.22
N ALA A 241 16.46 -12.50 1.08
CA ALA A 241 17.81 -12.42 0.53
C ALA A 241 18.78 -11.74 1.51
N LEU A 242 18.39 -10.61 2.12
CA LEU A 242 19.20 -9.94 3.15
C LEU A 242 19.35 -10.80 4.42
N THR A 243 18.31 -11.50 4.86
CA THR A 243 18.39 -12.40 6.02
C THR A 243 19.39 -13.52 5.77
N VAL A 244 19.39 -14.10 4.56
CA VAL A 244 20.36 -15.14 4.16
C VAL A 244 21.77 -14.56 4.11
N LEU A 245 21.97 -13.40 3.49
CA LEU A 245 23.27 -12.72 3.46
C LEU A 245 23.81 -12.45 4.88
N LEU A 246 22.97 -11.92 5.76
CA LEU A 246 23.31 -11.63 7.14
C LEU A 246 23.67 -12.91 7.91
N ALA A 247 22.93 -14.00 7.71
CA ALA A 247 23.22 -15.29 8.33
C ALA A 247 24.56 -15.85 7.86
N VAL A 248 24.85 -15.81 6.55
CA VAL A 248 26.11 -16.25 5.98
C VAL A 248 27.28 -15.43 6.50
N LEU A 249 27.19 -14.11 6.50
CA LEU A 249 28.22 -13.22 7.04
C LEU A 249 28.46 -13.51 8.52
N THR A 250 27.41 -13.67 9.31
CA THR A 250 27.50 -14.00 10.73
C THR A 250 28.20 -15.32 10.95
N GLN A 251 27.94 -16.34 10.14
CA GLN A 251 28.58 -17.64 10.20
C GLN A 251 30.06 -17.55 9.84
N VAL A 252 30.41 -16.78 8.79
CA VAL A 252 31.81 -16.53 8.42
C VAL A 252 32.56 -15.85 9.57
N PHE A 253 31.98 -14.82 10.17
CA PHE A 253 32.65 -14.14 11.31
C PHE A 253 32.74 -15.01 12.55
N LEU A 254 31.77 -15.88 12.81
CA LEU A 254 31.86 -16.86 13.90
C LEU A 254 33.05 -17.78 13.70
N ILE A 255 33.25 -18.29 12.48
CA ILE A 255 34.42 -19.13 12.14
C ILE A 255 35.70 -18.31 12.32
N VAL A 256 35.79 -17.12 11.75
CA VAL A 256 36.98 -16.26 11.86
C VAL A 256 37.34 -15.97 13.33
N VAL A 257 36.35 -15.54 14.12
CA VAL A 257 36.59 -15.23 15.54
C VAL A 257 36.99 -16.47 16.34
N SER A 258 36.46 -17.67 16.03
CA SER A 258 36.83 -18.91 16.67
C SER A 258 38.29 -19.36 16.38
N THR A 259 38.87 -18.87 15.27
CA THR A 259 40.29 -19.13 14.96
C THR A 259 41.27 -18.18 15.66
N VAL A 260 40.78 -17.06 16.20
CA VAL A 260 41.63 -16.05 16.88
C VAL A 260 42.38 -16.62 18.08
N PRO A 261 41.79 -17.41 19.02
CA PRO A 261 42.51 -17.94 20.17
C PRO A 261 43.72 -18.80 19.82
N PRO A 262 43.64 -19.82 18.94
CA PRO A 262 44.82 -20.62 18.59
C PRO A 262 45.88 -19.80 17.88
N PHE A 263 45.51 -18.85 16.99
CA PHE A 263 46.48 -17.96 16.37
C PHE A 263 47.14 -17.02 17.39
N ALA A 264 46.34 -16.40 18.28
CA ALA A 264 46.88 -15.54 19.34
C ALA A 264 47.83 -16.30 20.26
N GLY A 265 47.54 -17.55 20.62
CA GLY A 265 48.39 -18.40 21.38
C GLY A 265 49.71 -18.73 20.68
N TYR A 266 49.67 -19.07 19.40
CA TYR A 266 50.88 -19.33 18.58
C TYR A 266 51.75 -18.07 18.46
N ILE A 267 51.14 -16.92 18.13
CA ILE A 267 51.85 -15.64 18.01
C ILE A 267 52.42 -15.20 19.37
N ALA A 268 51.69 -15.39 20.46
CA ALA A 268 52.14 -15.03 21.79
C ALA A 268 53.41 -15.77 22.17
N ASN A 269 53.53 -17.07 21.82
CA ASN A 269 54.75 -17.84 22.06
C ASN A 269 55.97 -17.31 21.28
N PHE A 270 55.74 -16.84 20.04
CA PHE A 270 56.76 -16.19 19.23
C PHE A 270 57.14 -14.80 19.78
N VAL A 271 56.14 -13.99 20.14
CA VAL A 271 56.32 -12.63 20.70
C VAL A 271 57.03 -12.68 22.08
N SER A 272 56.76 -13.69 22.89
CA SER A 272 57.46 -13.83 24.19
C SER A 272 58.98 -13.97 24.04
N THR A 273 59.41 -14.63 22.95
CA THR A 273 60.84 -14.84 22.66
C THR A 273 61.52 -13.55 22.22
N ILE A 274 60.82 -12.64 21.53
CA ILE A 274 61.42 -11.42 20.95
C ILE A 274 61.19 -10.21 21.84
N TYR A 275 59.98 -10.05 22.37
CA TYR A 275 59.52 -8.81 23.05
C TYR A 275 59.23 -9.03 24.55
N GLY A 276 59.40 -10.27 25.06
CA GLY A 276 59.18 -10.64 26.43
C GLY A 276 57.74 -11.02 26.78
N GLU A 277 57.57 -11.64 27.96
CA GLU A 277 56.29 -12.20 28.42
C GLU A 277 55.19 -11.16 28.63
N ALA A 278 55.50 -9.90 28.90
CA ALA A 278 54.51 -8.85 29.05
C ALA A 278 53.74 -8.60 27.74
N ALA A 279 54.45 -8.56 26.60
CA ALA A 279 53.83 -8.40 25.27
C ALA A 279 53.03 -9.64 24.87
N ALA A 280 53.52 -10.85 25.18
CA ALA A 280 52.81 -12.10 24.95
C ALA A 280 51.51 -12.19 25.77
N ASN A 281 51.53 -11.74 27.00
CA ASN A 281 50.35 -11.72 27.88
C ASN A 281 49.30 -10.75 27.39
N ASN A 282 49.64 -9.61 26.80
CA ASN A 282 48.68 -8.70 26.17
C ASN A 282 47.95 -9.37 25.02
N LEU A 283 48.61 -10.18 24.21
CA LEU A 283 47.96 -10.95 23.13
C LEU A 283 47.01 -12.04 23.67
N ARG A 284 47.43 -12.77 24.73
CA ARG A 284 46.58 -13.80 25.37
C ARG A 284 45.34 -13.19 26.03
N THR A 285 45.47 -12.04 26.70
CA THR A 285 44.33 -11.33 27.31
C THR A 285 43.41 -10.72 26.28
N GLY A 286 43.96 -10.25 25.16
CA GLY A 286 43.19 -9.79 24.00
C GLY A 286 42.32 -10.88 23.33
N ALA A 287 42.63 -12.14 23.55
CA ALA A 287 41.88 -13.31 23.08
C ALA A 287 40.93 -13.91 24.14
N SER A 288 40.61 -13.18 25.22
CA SER A 288 39.65 -13.66 26.22
C SER A 288 38.23 -13.82 25.62
N ILE A 289 37.44 -14.75 26.21
CA ILE A 289 36.10 -15.08 25.65
C ILE A 289 35.18 -13.86 25.58
N ALA A 290 35.21 -12.96 26.55
CA ALA A 290 34.39 -11.74 26.54
C ALA A 290 34.83 -10.78 25.41
N ILE A 291 36.14 -10.67 25.17
CA ILE A 291 36.69 -9.87 24.06
C ILE A 291 36.37 -10.51 22.72
N LEU A 292 36.43 -11.84 22.59
CA LEU A 292 36.05 -12.55 21.37
C LEU A 292 34.55 -12.39 21.02
N ILE A 293 33.68 -12.48 22.02
CA ILE A 293 32.25 -12.22 21.84
C ILE A 293 32.04 -10.76 21.42
N SER A 294 32.74 -9.84 22.06
CA SER A 294 32.67 -8.41 21.71
C SER A 294 33.15 -8.16 20.29
N LEU A 295 34.25 -8.80 19.89
CA LEU A 295 34.77 -8.74 18.53
C LEU A 295 33.75 -9.29 17.54
N LEU A 296 33.17 -10.47 17.81
CA LEU A 296 32.13 -11.07 16.98
C LEU A 296 30.96 -10.11 16.80
N VAL A 297 30.41 -9.55 17.89
CA VAL A 297 29.26 -8.62 17.84
C VAL A 297 29.61 -7.31 17.13
N ALA A 298 30.84 -6.82 17.26
CA ALA A 298 31.29 -5.65 16.53
C ALA A 298 31.48 -5.92 15.03
N LEU A 299 31.79 -7.15 14.63
CA LEU A 299 32.02 -7.56 13.26
C LEU A 299 30.74 -7.93 12.50
N ILE A 300 29.76 -8.54 13.16
CA ILE A 300 28.49 -8.91 12.52
C ILE A 300 27.64 -7.66 12.23
N PRO A 301 26.87 -7.63 11.14
CA PRO A 301 26.09 -6.47 10.72
C PRO A 301 24.82 -6.29 11.57
N THR A 302 25.02 -5.96 12.86
CA THR A 302 23.94 -5.78 13.84
C THR A 302 23.01 -4.64 13.52
N THR A 303 23.52 -3.57 12.90
CA THR A 303 22.77 -2.36 12.57
C THR A 303 21.62 -2.66 11.61
N ILE A 304 21.92 -3.31 10.47
CA ILE A 304 20.86 -3.65 9.50
C ILE A 304 19.99 -4.80 10.03
N GLY A 305 20.59 -5.78 10.76
CA GLY A 305 19.85 -6.88 11.36
C GLY A 305 18.78 -6.40 12.35
N GLY A 306 19.06 -5.33 13.12
CA GLY A 306 18.10 -4.72 14.04
C GLY A 306 17.06 -3.82 13.38
N LEU A 307 17.34 -3.24 12.20
CA LEU A 307 16.45 -2.27 11.55
C LEU A 307 15.63 -2.84 10.36
N LEU A 308 15.98 -4.04 9.87
CA LEU A 308 15.37 -4.60 8.67
C LEU A 308 13.85 -4.75 8.79
N SER A 309 13.36 -5.31 9.89
CA SER A 309 11.94 -5.45 10.17
C SER A 309 11.26 -4.09 10.32
N ALA A 310 11.90 -3.14 11.00
CA ALA A 310 11.35 -1.79 11.19
C ALA A 310 11.15 -1.03 9.87
N ILE A 311 12.07 -1.18 8.91
CA ILE A 311 11.95 -0.57 7.56
C ILE A 311 10.71 -1.06 6.83
N GLY A 312 10.49 -2.38 6.84
CA GLY A 312 9.35 -2.97 6.16
C GLY A 312 8.00 -2.57 6.79
N ILE A 313 7.91 -2.53 8.14
CA ILE A 313 6.71 -2.07 8.85
C ILE A 313 6.43 -0.59 8.55
N ALA A 314 7.47 0.25 8.54
CA ALA A 314 7.34 1.66 8.20
C ALA A 314 6.84 1.88 6.75
N GLY A 315 7.12 0.95 5.83
CA GLY A 315 6.57 0.96 4.47
C GLY A 315 5.05 0.80 4.46
N MET A 316 4.53 -0.19 5.18
CA MET A 316 3.07 -0.42 5.30
C MET A 316 2.36 0.74 6.00
N ASP A 317 2.94 1.27 7.09
CA ASP A 317 2.40 2.43 7.80
C ASP A 317 2.27 3.66 6.87
N ARG A 318 3.26 3.88 5.99
CA ARG A 318 3.17 4.99 5.01
C ARG A 318 2.07 4.79 3.99
N VAL A 319 1.91 3.59 3.46
CA VAL A 319 0.82 3.29 2.51
C VAL A 319 -0.53 3.55 3.16
N ALA A 320 -0.69 3.14 4.41
CA ALA A 320 -1.91 3.37 5.17
C ALA A 320 -2.20 4.87 5.44
N GLN A 321 -1.16 5.72 5.60
CA GLN A 321 -1.32 7.18 5.71
C GLN A 321 -1.86 7.83 4.42
N PHE A 322 -1.83 7.14 3.30
CA PHE A 322 -2.43 7.54 2.03
C PHE A 322 -3.81 6.89 1.80
N ASN A 323 -4.45 6.39 2.86
CA ASN A 323 -5.74 5.71 2.79
C ASN A 323 -5.72 4.49 1.86
N VAL A 324 -4.60 3.78 1.81
CA VAL A 324 -4.49 2.50 1.11
C VAL A 324 -4.11 1.40 2.10
N VAL A 325 -4.84 0.30 2.08
CA VAL A 325 -4.59 -0.86 2.93
C VAL A 325 -3.87 -1.92 2.11
N ALA A 326 -2.68 -2.29 2.54
CA ALA A 326 -1.92 -3.38 1.92
C ALA A 326 -2.05 -4.65 2.77
N THR A 327 -2.31 -5.79 2.12
CA THR A 327 -2.41 -7.08 2.79
C THR A 327 -1.05 -7.62 3.24
N SER A 328 0.04 -7.11 2.65
CA SER A 328 1.40 -7.53 3.02
C SER A 328 2.45 -6.48 2.69
N GLY A 329 3.56 -6.49 3.43
CA GLY A 329 4.74 -5.67 3.09
C GLY A 329 5.36 -6.04 1.74
N ARG A 330 5.15 -7.28 1.26
CA ARG A 330 5.56 -7.74 -0.06
C ARG A 330 4.86 -6.98 -1.18
N ALA A 331 3.55 -6.71 -1.04
CA ALA A 331 2.81 -5.93 -2.01
C ALA A 331 3.33 -4.49 -2.10
N VAL A 332 3.64 -3.86 -0.94
CA VAL A 332 4.22 -2.50 -0.89
C VAL A 332 5.60 -2.45 -1.57
N GLU A 333 6.43 -3.45 -1.33
CA GLU A 333 7.76 -3.55 -1.97
C GLU A 333 7.63 -3.73 -3.48
N ALA A 334 6.74 -4.64 -3.91
CA ALA A 334 6.49 -4.89 -5.34
C ALA A 334 6.02 -3.63 -6.08
N CYS A 335 5.24 -2.74 -5.43
CA CYS A 335 4.88 -1.45 -6.02
C CYS A 335 6.10 -0.61 -6.43
N GLY A 336 7.23 -0.72 -5.72
CA GLY A 336 8.44 0.00 -6.05
C GLY A 336 9.13 -0.47 -7.33
N ASP A 337 8.91 -1.71 -7.72
CA ASP A 337 9.60 -2.37 -8.83
C ASP A 337 8.67 -2.65 -10.03
N ILE A 338 7.43 -2.15 -10.03
CA ILE A 338 6.52 -2.35 -11.16
C ILE A 338 7.06 -1.73 -12.43
N ASN A 339 6.89 -2.46 -13.54
CA ASN A 339 7.27 -2.04 -14.88
C ASN A 339 6.05 -1.66 -15.72
N THR A 340 4.90 -2.32 -15.46
CA THR A 340 3.66 -2.12 -16.19
C THR A 340 2.51 -1.94 -15.23
N LEU A 341 1.70 -0.90 -15.46
CA LEU A 341 0.45 -0.64 -14.77
C LEU A 341 -0.71 -0.88 -15.75
N VAL A 342 -1.55 -1.82 -15.42
CA VAL A 342 -2.77 -2.17 -16.15
C VAL A 342 -3.96 -1.54 -15.43
N LEU A 343 -4.76 -0.79 -16.16
CA LEU A 343 -5.87 0.00 -15.61
C LEU A 343 -7.18 -0.42 -16.29
N ASP A 344 -8.19 -0.74 -15.50
CA ASP A 344 -9.54 -0.80 -16.06
C ASP A 344 -10.02 0.62 -16.44
N LYS A 345 -10.90 0.73 -17.43
CA LYS A 345 -11.47 2.04 -17.83
C LYS A 345 -12.46 2.55 -16.81
N THR A 346 -13.51 1.75 -16.58
CA THR A 346 -14.72 2.15 -15.86
C THR A 346 -14.45 2.30 -14.37
N GLY A 347 -14.87 3.40 -13.74
CA GLY A 347 -14.65 3.64 -12.31
C GLY A 347 -13.18 3.92 -11.93
N THR A 348 -12.22 3.50 -12.76
CA THR A 348 -10.79 3.70 -12.56
C THR A 348 -10.27 4.92 -13.33
N ILE A 349 -10.25 4.90 -14.65
CA ILE A 349 -9.84 6.03 -15.51
C ILE A 349 -10.96 7.06 -15.61
N THR A 350 -12.21 6.57 -15.73
CA THR A 350 -13.41 7.42 -15.77
C THR A 350 -14.12 7.44 -14.42
N LEU A 351 -15.06 8.37 -14.25
CA LEU A 351 -15.89 8.45 -13.03
C LEU A 351 -16.85 7.26 -12.86
N GLY A 352 -16.96 6.40 -13.87
CA GLY A 352 -17.83 5.22 -13.86
C GLY A 352 -19.28 5.52 -14.21
N ASN A 353 -19.69 6.77 -14.19
CA ASN A 353 -21.02 7.21 -14.56
C ASN A 353 -20.98 7.85 -15.95
N ARG A 354 -21.75 7.29 -16.88
CA ARG A 354 -21.96 7.90 -18.19
C ARG A 354 -23.02 8.99 -18.04
N LEU A 355 -22.68 10.21 -18.39
CA LEU A 355 -23.63 11.33 -18.32
C LEU A 355 -24.13 11.69 -19.71
N ALA A 356 -25.44 11.95 -19.82
CA ALA A 356 -26.04 12.46 -21.03
C ALA A 356 -25.51 13.86 -21.35
N ASN A 357 -24.93 14.01 -22.56
CA ASN A 357 -24.25 15.21 -22.99
C ASN A 357 -25.00 15.95 -24.13
N GLU A 358 -25.60 15.20 -25.06
CA GLU A 358 -26.23 15.77 -26.24
C GLU A 358 -27.34 14.83 -26.77
N PHE A 359 -28.41 15.41 -27.31
CA PHE A 359 -29.41 14.71 -28.11
C PHE A 359 -29.16 14.97 -29.60
N ILE A 360 -28.99 13.92 -30.39
CA ILE A 360 -28.72 13.98 -31.82
C ILE A 360 -29.95 13.49 -32.57
N PRO A 361 -30.72 14.39 -33.23
CA PRO A 361 -31.92 13.99 -33.93
C PRO A 361 -31.61 13.25 -35.23
N VAL A 362 -32.49 12.32 -35.61
CA VAL A 362 -32.49 11.64 -36.91
C VAL A 362 -33.89 11.64 -37.51
N ASN A 363 -34.04 11.20 -38.73
CA ASN A 363 -35.33 11.04 -39.39
C ASN A 363 -36.17 12.34 -39.50
N GLY A 364 -35.54 13.52 -39.48
CA GLY A 364 -36.21 14.81 -39.56
C GLY A 364 -36.79 15.34 -38.26
N HIS A 365 -36.60 14.62 -37.13
CA HIS A 365 -37.01 15.10 -35.82
C HIS A 365 -36.16 16.28 -35.35
N SER A 366 -36.71 17.05 -34.42
CA SER A 366 -35.98 18.13 -33.73
C SER A 366 -35.29 17.61 -32.47
N VAL A 367 -34.30 18.38 -31.98
CA VAL A 367 -33.64 18.08 -30.70
C VAL A 367 -34.64 18.00 -29.54
N GLN A 368 -35.70 18.82 -29.59
CA GLN A 368 -36.72 18.87 -28.55
C GLN A 368 -37.60 17.61 -28.54
N GLU A 369 -37.95 17.08 -29.74
CA GLU A 369 -38.68 15.80 -29.85
C GLU A 369 -37.86 14.63 -29.35
N VAL A 370 -36.53 14.60 -29.63
CA VAL A 370 -35.64 13.59 -29.09
C VAL A 370 -35.53 13.73 -27.58
N ALA A 371 -35.40 14.94 -27.04
CA ALA A 371 -35.38 15.19 -25.61
C ALA A 371 -36.64 14.70 -24.91
N GLN A 372 -37.81 14.98 -25.52
CA GLN A 372 -39.12 14.55 -25.03
C GLN A 372 -39.24 13.02 -24.99
N ALA A 373 -38.93 12.36 -26.10
CA ALA A 373 -38.98 10.90 -26.18
C ALA A 373 -37.97 10.25 -25.19
N SER A 374 -36.79 10.88 -25.00
CA SER A 374 -35.79 10.42 -24.07
C SER A 374 -36.21 10.57 -22.60
N LEU A 375 -36.90 11.68 -22.26
CA LEU A 375 -37.49 11.90 -20.93
C LEU A 375 -38.53 10.82 -20.62
N GLU A 376 -39.46 10.62 -21.54
CA GLU A 376 -40.55 9.65 -21.39
C GLU A 376 -40.01 8.20 -21.32
N ALA A 377 -39.00 7.86 -22.13
CA ALA A 377 -38.35 6.53 -22.09
C ALA A 377 -37.52 6.29 -20.83
N SER A 378 -37.11 7.36 -20.12
CA SER A 378 -36.25 7.24 -18.90
C SER A 378 -37.03 7.46 -17.61
N LEU A 379 -38.36 7.55 -17.66
CA LEU A 379 -39.22 7.90 -16.53
C LEU A 379 -39.04 6.99 -15.29
N PHE A 380 -38.82 5.71 -15.52
CA PHE A 380 -38.62 4.69 -14.46
C PHE A 380 -37.20 4.18 -14.38
N ASP A 381 -36.27 4.83 -15.06
CA ASP A 381 -34.85 4.46 -15.04
C ASP A 381 -34.11 5.21 -13.94
N GLU A 382 -34.00 4.58 -12.76
CA GLU A 382 -33.33 5.15 -11.59
C GLU A 382 -31.79 5.04 -11.65
N THR A 383 -31.23 4.53 -12.75
CA THR A 383 -29.77 4.48 -12.93
C THR A 383 -29.17 5.89 -13.06
N PRO A 384 -27.88 6.09 -12.78
CA PRO A 384 -27.21 7.37 -12.98
C PRO A 384 -27.31 7.88 -14.43
N GLU A 385 -27.26 6.96 -15.41
CA GLU A 385 -27.48 7.27 -16.82
C GLU A 385 -28.90 7.76 -17.05
N GLY A 386 -29.93 7.05 -16.56
CA GLY A 386 -31.33 7.42 -16.68
C GLY A 386 -31.61 8.81 -16.11
N ARG A 387 -31.15 9.06 -14.88
CA ARG A 387 -31.28 10.38 -14.24
C ARG A 387 -30.55 11.48 -14.99
N SER A 388 -29.39 11.21 -15.58
CA SER A 388 -28.67 12.21 -16.37
C SER A 388 -29.38 12.53 -17.67
N ILE A 389 -30.08 11.54 -18.30
CA ILE A 389 -30.92 11.75 -19.49
C ILE A 389 -32.08 12.63 -19.12
N VAL A 390 -32.79 12.36 -18.01
CA VAL A 390 -33.90 13.16 -17.50
C VAL A 390 -33.44 14.61 -17.27
N ALA A 391 -32.31 14.80 -16.54
CA ALA A 391 -31.79 16.13 -16.25
C ALA A 391 -31.40 16.92 -17.53
N LEU A 392 -30.85 16.24 -18.55
CA LEU A 392 -30.55 16.88 -19.84
C LEU A 392 -31.82 17.22 -20.62
N ALA A 393 -32.82 16.33 -20.58
CA ALA A 393 -34.10 16.56 -21.26
C ALA A 393 -34.86 17.74 -20.63
N GLU A 394 -34.90 17.85 -19.31
CA GLU A 394 -35.48 19.00 -18.61
C GLU A 394 -34.78 20.33 -18.97
N LYS A 395 -33.47 20.34 -19.08
CA LYS A 395 -32.68 21.49 -19.57
C LYS A 395 -33.05 21.85 -21.02
N SER A 396 -33.42 20.86 -21.81
CA SER A 396 -33.91 21.04 -23.20
C SER A 396 -35.41 21.36 -23.27
N GLN A 397 -36.01 21.75 -22.15
CA GLN A 397 -37.42 22.12 -22.03
C GLN A 397 -38.43 21.00 -22.34
N ALA A 398 -38.03 19.74 -22.20
CA ALA A 398 -38.96 18.63 -22.24
C ALA A 398 -39.80 18.60 -20.95
N THR A 399 -41.09 18.30 -21.05
CA THR A 399 -42.03 18.29 -19.91
C THR A 399 -42.96 17.08 -19.98
N LEU A 400 -43.41 16.59 -18.83
CA LEU A 400 -44.36 15.48 -18.77
C LEU A 400 -45.80 16.04 -18.72
N ASP A 401 -46.57 15.76 -19.75
CA ASP A 401 -47.97 16.23 -19.87
C ASP A 401 -49.01 15.20 -19.42
N PHE A 402 -48.59 14.09 -18.78
CA PHE A 402 -49.47 13.02 -18.33
C PHE A 402 -49.16 12.58 -16.86
N ASN A 403 -50.15 11.87 -16.27
CA ASN A 403 -49.96 11.33 -14.92
C ASN A 403 -49.06 10.12 -14.95
N THR A 404 -47.86 10.24 -14.34
CA THR A 404 -46.83 9.22 -14.30
C THR A 404 -47.28 7.88 -13.66
N LYS A 405 -48.28 7.94 -12.77
CA LYS A 405 -48.80 6.73 -12.08
C LYS A 405 -49.55 5.77 -13.01
N SER A 406 -49.92 6.19 -14.21
CA SER A 406 -50.62 5.37 -15.18
C SER A 406 -49.75 4.83 -16.30
N ALA A 407 -48.46 5.13 -16.28
CA ALA A 407 -47.46 4.57 -17.20
C ALA A 407 -46.80 3.32 -16.61
N GLU A 408 -46.40 2.39 -17.48
CA GLU A 408 -45.75 1.15 -17.12
C GLU A 408 -44.25 1.18 -17.52
N GLY A 409 -43.35 1.02 -16.57
CA GLY A 409 -41.93 0.98 -16.81
C GLY A 409 -41.45 -0.38 -17.34
N ILE A 410 -40.58 -0.35 -18.33
CA ILE A 410 -39.86 -1.53 -18.84
C ILE A 410 -38.41 -1.46 -18.37
N GLU A 411 -38.05 -2.31 -17.44
CA GLU A 411 -36.68 -2.38 -16.91
C GLU A 411 -35.69 -2.86 -17.97
N PHE A 412 -34.43 -2.44 -17.83
CA PHE A 412 -33.35 -2.89 -18.69
C PHE A 412 -33.11 -4.39 -18.55
N SER A 413 -33.00 -5.08 -19.67
CA SER A 413 -32.63 -6.48 -19.70
C SER A 413 -31.41 -6.69 -20.60
N ALA A 414 -30.42 -7.44 -20.11
CA ALA A 414 -29.24 -7.81 -20.90
C ALA A 414 -29.59 -8.61 -22.18
N LYS A 415 -30.75 -9.31 -22.17
CA LYS A 415 -31.26 -10.05 -23.32
C LYS A 415 -31.81 -9.14 -24.41
N THR A 416 -32.59 -8.14 -24.01
CA THR A 416 -33.21 -7.17 -24.96
C THR A 416 -32.32 -5.98 -25.25
N ARG A 417 -31.39 -5.66 -24.32
CA ARG A 417 -30.49 -4.49 -24.35
C ARG A 417 -31.25 -3.15 -24.51
N MET A 418 -32.48 -3.10 -23.97
CA MET A 418 -33.37 -1.96 -24.02
C MET A 418 -34.10 -1.77 -22.69
N SER A 419 -34.48 -0.54 -22.39
CA SER A 419 -35.43 -0.13 -21.36
C SER A 419 -36.43 0.88 -21.94
N GLY A 420 -37.47 1.23 -21.20
CA GLY A 420 -38.42 2.22 -21.69
C GLY A 420 -39.72 2.30 -20.90
N THR A 421 -40.74 2.85 -21.53
CA THR A 421 -42.03 3.10 -20.89
C THR A 421 -43.16 2.80 -21.87
N ASN A 422 -44.24 2.18 -21.40
CA ASN A 422 -45.49 2.07 -22.06
C ASN A 422 -46.41 3.17 -21.52
N LEU A 423 -46.86 4.06 -22.36
CA LEU A 423 -47.73 5.17 -21.96
C LEU A 423 -49.21 4.79 -21.97
N PRO A 424 -50.07 5.46 -21.19
CA PRO A 424 -51.50 5.15 -21.10
C PRO A 424 -52.26 5.33 -22.41
N ASP A 425 -51.71 6.14 -23.32
CA ASP A 425 -52.30 6.41 -24.66
C ASP A 425 -51.92 5.34 -25.69
N GLY A 426 -51.16 4.32 -25.29
CA GLY A 426 -50.74 3.20 -26.12
C GLY A 426 -49.40 3.39 -26.82
N ARG A 427 -48.72 4.54 -26.65
CA ARG A 427 -47.36 4.74 -27.19
C ARG A 427 -46.32 3.92 -26.40
N GLU A 428 -45.39 3.31 -27.10
CA GLU A 428 -44.30 2.55 -26.55
C GLU A 428 -42.96 3.26 -26.81
N LEU A 429 -42.35 3.75 -25.77
CA LEU A 429 -41.02 4.35 -25.87
C LEU A 429 -39.95 3.36 -25.44
N ARG A 430 -38.91 3.27 -26.24
CA ARG A 430 -37.73 2.42 -25.94
C ARG A 430 -36.46 3.20 -26.17
N LYS A 431 -35.50 2.99 -25.25
CA LYS A 431 -34.12 3.41 -25.41
C LYS A 431 -33.18 2.24 -25.17
N GLY A 432 -32.04 2.23 -25.84
CA GLY A 432 -31.07 1.14 -25.67
C GLY A 432 -29.98 1.13 -26.73
N ALA A 433 -29.29 0.02 -26.80
CA ALA A 433 -28.24 -0.19 -27.79
C ALA A 433 -28.79 0.00 -29.20
N VAL A 434 -28.05 0.72 -30.05
CA VAL A 434 -28.52 1.10 -31.40
C VAL A 434 -28.99 -0.11 -32.20
N ASP A 435 -28.24 -1.25 -32.13
CA ASP A 435 -28.65 -2.47 -32.85
C ASP A 435 -29.91 -3.11 -32.30
N ALA A 436 -30.14 -3.03 -31.00
CA ALA A 436 -31.37 -3.53 -30.37
C ALA A 436 -32.57 -2.70 -30.77
N ILE A 437 -32.45 -1.37 -30.78
CA ILE A 437 -33.52 -0.47 -31.25
C ILE A 437 -33.80 -0.65 -32.73
N LYS A 438 -32.75 -0.83 -33.56
CA LYS A 438 -32.93 -1.18 -34.98
C LYS A 438 -33.76 -2.48 -35.15
N GLY A 439 -33.44 -3.49 -34.38
CA GLY A 439 -34.20 -4.76 -34.38
C GLY A 439 -35.63 -4.59 -33.93
N PHE A 440 -35.87 -3.81 -32.87
CA PHE A 440 -37.20 -3.52 -32.35
C PHE A 440 -38.09 -2.80 -33.39
N VAL A 441 -37.59 -1.73 -33.98
CA VAL A 441 -38.31 -0.93 -34.97
C VAL A 441 -38.60 -1.74 -36.23
N ARG A 442 -37.65 -2.52 -36.75
CA ARG A 442 -37.86 -3.43 -37.90
C ARG A 442 -38.92 -4.49 -37.62
N SER A 443 -38.95 -5.06 -36.41
CA SER A 443 -39.95 -6.06 -36.04
C SER A 443 -41.38 -5.50 -36.04
N ARG A 444 -41.52 -4.18 -35.94
CA ARG A 444 -42.80 -3.44 -36.01
C ARG A 444 -43.10 -2.81 -37.37
N GLY A 445 -42.32 -3.19 -38.38
CA GLY A 445 -42.50 -2.66 -39.76
C GLY A 445 -41.99 -1.25 -39.96
N GLY A 446 -41.23 -0.70 -39.03
CA GLY A 446 -40.63 0.65 -39.16
C GLY A 446 -39.36 0.66 -40.01
N ASN A 447 -39.03 1.85 -40.48
CA ASN A 447 -37.82 2.10 -41.27
C ASN A 447 -36.66 2.57 -40.38
N VAL A 448 -35.43 2.14 -40.70
CA VAL A 448 -34.22 2.55 -40.00
C VAL A 448 -33.53 3.62 -40.87
N PRO A 449 -33.47 4.88 -40.43
CA PRO A 449 -32.84 5.94 -41.21
C PRO A 449 -31.31 5.79 -41.26
N ALA A 450 -30.68 6.06 -42.43
CA ALA A 450 -29.21 6.00 -42.57
C ALA A 450 -28.48 6.97 -41.62
N GLN A 451 -29.11 8.11 -41.29
CA GLN A 451 -28.60 9.10 -40.33
C GLN A 451 -28.35 8.51 -38.92
N LEU A 452 -29.01 7.40 -38.57
CA LEU A 452 -28.74 6.70 -37.28
C LEU A 452 -27.33 6.14 -37.21
N ASP A 453 -26.84 5.60 -38.32
CA ASP A 453 -25.47 5.06 -38.39
C ASP A 453 -24.42 6.17 -38.36
N GLU A 454 -24.73 7.31 -39.01
CA GLU A 454 -23.86 8.50 -38.95
C GLU A 454 -23.80 9.07 -37.52
N ALA A 455 -24.95 9.15 -36.83
CA ALA A 455 -25.03 9.60 -35.45
C ALA A 455 -24.29 8.63 -34.50
N PHE A 456 -24.42 7.31 -34.71
CA PHE A 456 -23.69 6.28 -33.98
C PHE A 456 -22.19 6.46 -34.14
N GLU A 457 -21.68 6.56 -35.35
CA GLU A 457 -20.25 6.75 -35.63
C GLU A 457 -19.76 8.09 -35.04
N ARG A 458 -20.53 9.17 -35.14
CA ARG A 458 -20.19 10.47 -34.57
C ARG A 458 -19.95 10.35 -33.06
N VAL A 459 -20.91 9.76 -32.35
CA VAL A 459 -20.81 9.59 -30.88
C VAL A 459 -19.63 8.69 -30.51
N SER A 460 -19.44 7.58 -31.24
CA SER A 460 -18.32 6.67 -31.02
C SER A 460 -16.97 7.36 -31.25
N ARG A 461 -16.83 8.17 -32.31
CA ARG A 461 -15.62 8.96 -32.60
C ARG A 461 -15.33 10.03 -31.52
N LEU A 462 -16.36 10.48 -30.80
CA LEU A 462 -16.22 11.40 -29.67
C LEU A 462 -15.96 10.69 -28.33
N GLY A 463 -15.74 9.37 -28.36
CA GLY A 463 -15.45 8.58 -27.16
C GLY A 463 -16.66 8.31 -26.25
N GLY A 464 -17.88 8.47 -26.78
CA GLY A 464 -19.11 8.27 -26.01
C GLY A 464 -19.83 6.97 -26.32
N THR A 465 -20.84 6.69 -25.50
CA THR A 465 -21.77 5.57 -25.72
C THR A 465 -23.04 6.08 -26.36
N PRO A 466 -23.40 5.65 -27.59
CA PRO A 466 -24.64 6.03 -28.25
C PRO A 466 -25.78 5.12 -27.76
N LEU A 467 -26.88 5.73 -27.27
CA LEU A 467 -28.16 5.04 -27.07
C LEU A 467 -29.15 5.57 -28.06
N ALA A 468 -29.82 4.69 -28.82
CA ALA A 468 -30.92 5.10 -29.67
C ALA A 468 -32.22 5.20 -28.85
N VAL A 469 -33.09 6.16 -29.23
CA VAL A 469 -34.43 6.30 -28.68
C VAL A 469 -35.45 6.23 -29.79
N CYS A 470 -36.53 5.49 -29.58
CA CYS A 470 -37.62 5.34 -30.52
C CYS A 470 -38.97 5.40 -29.80
N GLN A 471 -39.98 5.77 -30.55
CA GLN A 471 -41.39 5.63 -30.19
C GLN A 471 -42.06 4.73 -31.22
N ASP A 472 -42.66 3.64 -30.76
CA ASP A 472 -43.33 2.63 -31.58
C ASP A 472 -42.42 2.08 -32.70
N ASN A 473 -42.65 2.48 -33.94
CA ASN A 473 -41.86 2.04 -35.09
C ASN A 473 -41.00 3.15 -35.72
N ASP A 474 -40.86 4.30 -35.02
CA ASP A 474 -40.11 5.46 -35.49
C ASP A 474 -38.92 5.78 -34.58
N ILE A 475 -37.73 6.01 -35.17
CA ILE A 475 -36.50 6.34 -34.45
C ILE A 475 -36.36 7.86 -34.42
N TYR A 476 -36.35 8.41 -33.21
CA TYR A 476 -36.25 9.85 -32.96
C TYR A 476 -34.82 10.37 -33.00
N GLY A 477 -33.89 9.63 -32.42
CA GLY A 477 -32.51 10.10 -32.34
C GLY A 477 -31.58 9.20 -31.53
N VAL A 478 -30.39 9.76 -31.28
CA VAL A 478 -29.34 9.16 -30.46
C VAL A 478 -29.08 10.06 -29.25
N ILE A 479 -29.02 9.45 -28.08
CA ILE A 479 -28.57 10.06 -26.82
C ILE A 479 -27.07 9.82 -26.74
N TYR A 480 -26.29 10.90 -26.71
CA TYR A 480 -24.85 10.83 -26.49
C TYR A 480 -24.56 10.77 -25.00
N LEU A 481 -24.16 9.61 -24.51
CA LEU A 481 -23.60 9.43 -23.15
C LEU A 481 -22.09 9.55 -23.19
N LYS A 482 -21.54 10.42 -22.37
CA LYS A 482 -20.08 10.63 -22.28
C LYS A 482 -19.54 10.08 -21.00
N ASP A 483 -18.49 9.24 -21.11
CA ASP A 483 -17.63 8.88 -19.99
C ASP A 483 -16.68 10.05 -19.66
N ILE A 484 -16.67 10.48 -18.41
CA ILE A 484 -15.82 11.59 -17.98
C ILE A 484 -14.52 11.03 -17.43
N VAL A 485 -13.41 11.34 -18.10
CA VAL A 485 -12.06 11.04 -17.60
C VAL A 485 -11.80 11.83 -16.32
N LYS A 486 -11.29 11.17 -15.29
CA LYS A 486 -10.94 11.82 -14.01
C LYS A 486 -9.89 12.91 -14.24
N PRO A 487 -10.03 14.10 -13.63
CA PRO A 487 -9.13 15.21 -13.87
C PRO A 487 -7.71 14.92 -13.35
N GLY A 488 -6.69 15.41 -14.06
CA GLY A 488 -5.28 15.32 -13.64
C GLY A 488 -4.59 13.98 -13.92
N LEU A 489 -5.24 13.03 -14.62
CA LEU A 489 -4.64 11.72 -14.93
C LEU A 489 -3.45 11.84 -15.88
N ARG A 490 -3.53 12.70 -16.90
CA ARG A 490 -2.47 12.86 -17.91
C ARG A 490 -1.13 13.22 -17.27
N GLU A 491 -1.12 14.22 -16.39
CA GLU A 491 0.08 14.64 -15.67
C GLU A 491 0.62 13.54 -14.76
N ARG A 492 -0.27 12.75 -14.19
CA ARG A 492 0.07 11.62 -13.33
C ARG A 492 0.69 10.46 -14.13
N PHE A 493 0.11 10.12 -15.28
CA PHE A 493 0.70 9.09 -16.14
C PHE A 493 2.04 9.53 -16.73
N ASP A 494 2.22 10.82 -17.03
CA ASP A 494 3.54 11.36 -17.39
C ASP A 494 4.58 11.19 -16.27
N GLN A 495 4.17 11.32 -15.01
CA GLN A 495 5.07 11.06 -13.88
C GLN A 495 5.44 9.57 -13.79
N LEU A 496 4.48 8.65 -13.96
CA LEU A 496 4.73 7.20 -14.01
C LEU A 496 5.69 6.83 -15.14
N ARG A 497 5.49 7.41 -16.33
CA ARG A 497 6.37 7.20 -17.50
C ARG A 497 7.80 7.66 -17.22
N ARG A 498 8.00 8.79 -16.54
CA ARG A 498 9.32 9.26 -16.09
C ARG A 498 9.96 8.33 -15.06
N MET A 499 9.16 7.58 -14.32
CA MET A 499 9.63 6.55 -13.37
C MET A 499 9.89 5.19 -14.04
N GLY A 500 9.67 5.08 -15.37
CA GLY A 500 9.88 3.86 -16.13
C GLY A 500 8.71 2.87 -16.09
N VAL A 501 7.51 3.33 -15.69
CA VAL A 501 6.31 2.49 -15.64
C VAL A 501 5.46 2.74 -16.89
N LYS A 502 5.20 1.68 -17.66
CA LYS A 502 4.28 1.69 -18.82
C LYS A 502 2.83 1.59 -18.31
N THR A 503 1.91 2.37 -18.88
CA THR A 503 0.48 2.34 -18.57
C THR A 503 -0.32 1.73 -19.70
N ILE A 504 -1.19 0.75 -19.41
CA ILE A 504 -2.06 0.07 -20.37
C ILE A 504 -3.50 0.15 -19.88
N MET A 505 -4.39 0.73 -20.68
CA MET A 505 -5.82 0.73 -20.40
C MET A 505 -6.49 -0.51 -20.99
N LEU A 506 -7.32 -1.19 -20.21
CA LEU A 506 -8.19 -2.27 -20.67
C LEU A 506 -9.65 -1.84 -20.63
N THR A 507 -10.41 -2.18 -21.67
CA THR A 507 -11.86 -1.86 -21.72
C THR A 507 -12.61 -2.83 -22.63
N GLY A 508 -13.85 -3.13 -22.27
CA GLY A 508 -14.79 -3.83 -23.14
C GLY A 508 -15.41 -2.96 -24.25
N ASP A 509 -15.08 -1.67 -24.32
CA ASP A 509 -15.58 -0.77 -25.36
C ASP A 509 -14.97 -1.08 -26.74
N ASN A 510 -15.63 -0.61 -27.78
CA ASN A 510 -15.10 -0.67 -29.14
C ASN A 510 -13.79 0.15 -29.26
N ARG A 511 -12.99 -0.20 -30.28
CA ARG A 511 -11.65 0.36 -30.46
C ARG A 511 -11.63 1.89 -30.65
N ILE A 512 -12.67 2.46 -31.25
CA ILE A 512 -12.76 3.92 -31.52
C ILE A 512 -12.93 4.66 -30.19
N THR A 513 -13.91 4.25 -29.39
CA THR A 513 -14.16 4.83 -28.06
C THR A 513 -12.96 4.67 -27.14
N ALA A 514 -12.36 3.47 -27.12
CA ALA A 514 -11.18 3.20 -26.30
C ALA A 514 -9.99 4.10 -26.68
N SER A 515 -9.74 4.31 -27.98
CA SER A 515 -8.67 5.18 -28.47
C SER A 515 -8.82 6.62 -27.99
N VAL A 516 -10.04 7.18 -28.06
CA VAL A 516 -10.31 8.58 -27.64
C VAL A 516 -10.07 8.75 -26.13
N ILE A 517 -10.56 7.80 -25.32
CA ILE A 517 -10.38 7.85 -23.86
C ILE A 517 -8.90 7.65 -23.49
N ALA A 518 -8.19 6.74 -24.15
CA ALA A 518 -6.77 6.51 -23.95
C ALA A 518 -5.93 7.76 -24.24
N GLU A 519 -6.25 8.47 -25.34
CA GLU A 519 -5.60 9.73 -25.70
C GLU A 519 -5.92 10.84 -24.70
N GLU A 520 -7.20 11.00 -24.29
CA GLU A 520 -7.62 11.99 -23.30
C GLU A 520 -6.94 11.75 -21.95
N ALA A 521 -6.90 10.51 -21.49
CA ALA A 521 -6.25 10.10 -20.24
C ALA A 521 -4.71 10.15 -20.31
N GLY A 522 -4.14 9.97 -21.50
CA GLY A 522 -2.68 9.99 -21.73
C GLY A 522 -1.98 8.69 -21.34
N VAL A 523 -2.64 7.54 -21.45
CA VAL A 523 -2.02 6.21 -21.27
C VAL A 523 -1.10 5.87 -22.44
N ASP A 524 -0.15 4.94 -22.22
CA ASP A 524 0.83 4.56 -23.25
C ASP A 524 0.28 3.59 -24.28
N ASP A 525 -0.71 2.76 -23.87
CA ASP A 525 -1.29 1.71 -24.70
C ASP A 525 -2.73 1.41 -24.26
N PHE A 526 -3.51 0.77 -25.12
CA PHE A 526 -4.86 0.33 -24.75
C PHE A 526 -5.25 -0.95 -25.49
N ILE A 527 -6.13 -1.73 -24.86
CA ILE A 527 -6.76 -2.92 -25.43
C ILE A 527 -8.26 -2.75 -25.34
N ALA A 528 -8.92 -2.71 -26.48
CA ALA A 528 -10.35 -2.60 -26.64
C ALA A 528 -11.02 -3.97 -26.75
N GLU A 529 -12.34 -4.03 -26.51
CA GLU A 529 -13.14 -5.27 -26.62
C GLU A 529 -12.62 -6.41 -25.74
N ALA A 530 -11.90 -6.04 -24.64
CA ALA A 530 -11.25 -6.99 -23.76
C ALA A 530 -12.27 -7.78 -22.95
N THR A 531 -12.17 -9.11 -23.00
CA THR A 531 -12.87 -10.04 -22.11
C THR A 531 -12.12 -10.15 -20.75
N PRO A 532 -12.72 -10.72 -19.71
CA PRO A 532 -12.03 -10.99 -18.45
C PRO A 532 -10.78 -11.90 -18.65
N GLU A 533 -10.84 -12.84 -19.58
CA GLU A 533 -9.73 -13.72 -19.94
C GLU A 533 -8.59 -12.93 -20.58
N ASP A 534 -8.89 -12.02 -21.50
CA ASP A 534 -7.89 -11.15 -22.14
C ASP A 534 -7.14 -10.30 -21.12
N LYS A 535 -7.83 -9.83 -20.08
CA LYS A 535 -7.20 -9.07 -18.98
C LYS A 535 -6.11 -9.89 -18.28
N ILE A 536 -6.38 -11.18 -18.02
CA ILE A 536 -5.40 -12.10 -17.42
C ILE A 536 -4.22 -12.34 -18.36
N ASP A 537 -4.50 -12.55 -19.64
CA ASP A 537 -3.49 -12.89 -20.63
C ASP A 537 -2.52 -11.72 -20.88
N VAL A 538 -3.00 -10.49 -20.86
CA VAL A 538 -2.15 -9.28 -20.88
C VAL A 538 -1.18 -9.27 -19.72
N ILE A 539 -1.68 -9.52 -18.50
CA ILE A 539 -0.84 -9.57 -17.30
C ILE A 539 0.21 -10.68 -17.41
N ARG A 540 -0.20 -11.89 -17.80
CA ARG A 540 0.70 -13.03 -17.97
C ARG A 540 1.76 -12.79 -19.04
N ASN A 541 1.39 -12.14 -20.15
CA ASN A 541 2.33 -11.82 -21.21
C ASN A 541 3.42 -10.83 -20.74
N GLU A 542 3.05 -9.78 -20.04
CA GLU A 542 4.01 -8.85 -19.43
C GLU A 542 4.89 -9.55 -18.37
N GLN A 543 4.29 -10.41 -17.53
CA GLN A 543 5.02 -11.20 -16.52
C GLN A 543 6.00 -12.21 -17.17
N SER A 544 5.64 -12.82 -18.29
CA SER A 544 6.52 -13.77 -19.02
C SER A 544 7.79 -13.10 -19.56
N GLN A 545 7.76 -11.77 -19.75
CA GLN A 545 8.91 -10.95 -20.12
C GLN A 545 9.77 -10.54 -18.90
N GLY A 546 9.47 -11.07 -17.72
CA GLY A 546 10.18 -10.74 -16.49
C GLY A 546 9.76 -9.40 -15.86
N LYS A 547 8.66 -8.80 -16.31
CA LYS A 547 8.15 -7.53 -15.78
C LYS A 547 7.23 -7.77 -14.59
N LEU A 548 7.27 -6.85 -13.60
CA LEU A 548 6.30 -6.80 -12.52
C LEU A 548 5.11 -5.94 -12.95
N VAL A 549 3.92 -6.51 -12.80
CA VAL A 549 2.67 -5.90 -13.25
C VAL A 549 1.82 -5.49 -12.06
N ALA A 550 1.36 -4.24 -12.05
CA ALA A 550 0.27 -3.80 -11.21
C ALA A 550 -1.04 -3.75 -12.01
N MET A 551 -2.15 -4.15 -11.38
CA MET A 551 -3.49 -4.04 -11.94
C MET A 551 -4.37 -3.26 -10.97
N THR A 552 -5.18 -2.33 -11.52
CA THR A 552 -6.24 -1.70 -10.75
C THR A 552 -7.59 -1.87 -11.45
N GLY A 553 -8.61 -2.16 -10.65
CA GLY A 553 -9.96 -2.37 -11.11
C GLY A 553 -10.94 -2.39 -9.93
N ASP A 554 -12.23 -2.38 -10.23
CA ASP A 554 -13.30 -2.29 -9.24
C ASP A 554 -14.45 -3.29 -9.47
N GLY A 555 -14.56 -3.87 -10.66
CA GLY A 555 -15.58 -4.84 -11.02
C GLY A 555 -15.29 -6.28 -10.59
N THR A 556 -16.34 -7.09 -10.49
CA THR A 556 -16.22 -8.55 -10.30
C THR A 556 -15.42 -9.19 -11.43
N ASN A 557 -15.52 -8.64 -12.65
CA ASN A 557 -14.80 -9.11 -13.83
C ASN A 557 -13.29 -8.88 -13.74
N ASP A 558 -12.85 -7.97 -12.85
CA ASP A 558 -11.43 -7.68 -12.62
C ASP A 558 -10.79 -8.58 -11.57
N ALA A 559 -11.58 -9.24 -10.72
CA ALA A 559 -11.09 -10.04 -9.61
C ALA A 559 -10.03 -11.08 -10.03
N PRO A 560 -10.19 -11.87 -11.10
CA PRO A 560 -9.16 -12.80 -11.54
C PRO A 560 -7.86 -12.12 -12.00
N ALA A 561 -7.97 -10.97 -12.67
CA ALA A 561 -6.82 -10.17 -13.12
C ALA A 561 -6.09 -9.51 -11.95
N LEU A 562 -6.83 -8.98 -10.95
CA LEU A 562 -6.28 -8.46 -9.70
C LEU A 562 -5.50 -9.51 -8.92
N ALA A 563 -6.01 -10.75 -8.86
CA ALA A 563 -5.34 -11.87 -8.20
C ALA A 563 -4.08 -12.32 -8.96
N GLN A 564 -4.09 -12.27 -10.30
CA GLN A 564 -2.95 -12.65 -11.16
C GLN A 564 -1.80 -11.63 -11.08
N ALA A 565 -2.10 -10.34 -10.91
CA ALA A 565 -1.11 -9.28 -10.89
C ALA A 565 -0.16 -9.39 -9.68
N ASN A 566 1.09 -8.93 -9.83
CA ASN A 566 2.03 -8.83 -8.72
C ASN A 566 1.53 -7.87 -7.64
N VAL A 567 0.86 -6.80 -8.09
CA VAL A 567 0.18 -5.82 -7.25
C VAL A 567 -1.23 -5.62 -7.78
N GLY A 568 -2.24 -6.15 -7.08
CA GLY A 568 -3.65 -5.90 -7.38
C GLY A 568 -4.18 -4.82 -6.43
N VAL A 569 -4.70 -3.73 -6.97
CA VAL A 569 -5.29 -2.63 -6.21
C VAL A 569 -6.78 -2.52 -6.53
N ALA A 570 -7.62 -2.91 -5.58
CA ALA A 570 -9.06 -2.72 -5.70
C ALA A 570 -9.48 -1.34 -5.19
N MET A 571 -10.49 -0.76 -5.81
CA MET A 571 -11.13 0.46 -5.31
C MET A 571 -12.10 0.12 -4.18
N ASN A 572 -12.22 0.99 -3.18
CA ASN A 572 -13.20 0.78 -2.10
C ASN A 572 -14.66 0.80 -2.61
N SER A 573 -14.94 1.59 -3.63
CA SER A 573 -16.24 1.57 -4.32
C SER A 573 -16.51 0.27 -5.07
N GLY A 574 -15.49 -0.55 -5.31
CA GLY A 574 -15.57 -1.80 -6.06
C GLY A 574 -16.30 -2.92 -5.35
N THR A 575 -16.54 -4.00 -6.10
CA THR A 575 -17.24 -5.19 -5.60
C THR A 575 -16.43 -5.92 -4.52
N GLN A 576 -17.10 -6.66 -3.67
CA GLN A 576 -16.47 -7.47 -2.63
C GLN A 576 -15.47 -8.48 -3.23
N ALA A 577 -15.81 -9.08 -4.38
CA ALA A 577 -14.93 -10.02 -5.08
C ALA A 577 -13.61 -9.36 -5.52
N ALA A 578 -13.66 -8.12 -6.03
CA ALA A 578 -12.46 -7.36 -6.39
C ALA A 578 -11.59 -7.06 -5.16
N LYS A 579 -12.21 -6.62 -4.05
CA LYS A 579 -11.50 -6.35 -2.78
C LYS A 579 -10.83 -7.59 -2.18
N GLU A 580 -11.47 -8.77 -2.31
CA GLU A 580 -10.91 -10.04 -1.81
C GLU A 580 -9.77 -10.56 -2.67
N ALA A 581 -9.84 -10.35 -3.97
CA ALA A 581 -8.81 -10.79 -4.92
C ALA A 581 -7.56 -9.91 -4.88
N ALA A 582 -7.70 -8.64 -4.54
CA ALA A 582 -6.62 -7.68 -4.52
C ALA A 582 -5.71 -7.84 -3.29
N ASN A 583 -4.43 -7.49 -3.44
CA ASN A 583 -3.49 -7.43 -2.32
C ASN A 583 -3.31 -6.00 -1.76
N MET A 584 -4.04 -5.04 -2.30
CA MET A 584 -4.22 -3.68 -1.78
C MET A 584 -5.64 -3.19 -2.02
N VAL A 585 -6.14 -2.32 -1.15
CA VAL A 585 -7.42 -1.63 -1.31
C VAL A 585 -7.22 -0.15 -1.13
N ASP A 586 -7.58 0.64 -2.15
CA ASP A 586 -7.61 2.10 -2.09
C ASP A 586 -8.95 2.56 -1.52
N LEU A 587 -8.94 3.11 -0.32
CA LEU A 587 -10.13 3.51 0.42
C LEU A 587 -10.84 4.73 -0.19
N ASP A 588 -10.10 5.59 -0.90
CA ASP A 588 -10.66 6.79 -1.54
C ASP A 588 -11.12 6.54 -2.97
N SER A 589 -10.91 5.34 -3.50
CA SER A 589 -11.22 5.00 -4.90
C SER A 589 -10.61 5.96 -5.92
N ASP A 590 -9.39 6.44 -5.65
CA ASP A 590 -8.64 7.36 -6.50
C ASP A 590 -7.44 6.64 -7.16
N PRO A 591 -7.53 6.26 -8.44
CA PRO A 591 -6.45 5.55 -9.14
C PRO A 591 -5.15 6.37 -9.24
N THR A 592 -5.20 7.69 -9.02
CA THR A 592 -4.00 8.52 -9.01
C THR A 592 -3.08 8.21 -7.85
N LYS A 593 -3.58 7.58 -6.78
CA LYS A 593 -2.78 7.11 -5.63
C LYS A 593 -1.78 6.02 -5.96
N LEU A 594 -1.96 5.30 -7.07
CA LEU A 594 -0.95 4.35 -7.53
C LEU A 594 0.43 4.99 -7.68
N ILE A 595 0.50 6.27 -8.04
CA ILE A 595 1.77 7.00 -8.11
C ILE A 595 2.40 7.14 -6.73
N ASP A 596 1.57 7.44 -5.74
CA ASP A 596 2.02 7.54 -4.36
C ASP A 596 2.49 6.18 -3.86
N LEU A 597 1.77 5.10 -4.19
CA LEU A 597 2.16 3.71 -3.88
C LEU A 597 3.50 3.34 -4.51
N VAL A 598 3.69 3.63 -5.81
CA VAL A 598 4.96 3.42 -6.52
C VAL A 598 6.09 4.24 -5.87
N THR A 599 5.80 5.49 -5.53
CA THR A 599 6.76 6.38 -4.87
C THR A 599 7.16 5.86 -3.49
N ILE A 600 6.19 5.37 -2.70
CA ILE A 600 6.42 4.77 -1.37
C ILE A 600 7.23 3.48 -1.50
N GLY A 601 6.86 2.60 -2.45
CA GLY A 601 7.59 1.37 -2.72
C GLY A 601 9.04 1.65 -3.13
N LYS A 602 9.28 2.56 -4.07
CA LYS A 602 10.62 3.00 -4.47
C LYS A 602 11.39 3.62 -3.28
N GLN A 603 10.73 4.43 -2.46
CA GLN A 603 11.34 5.00 -1.27
C GLN A 603 11.74 3.92 -0.26
N LEU A 604 10.93 2.86 -0.11
CA LEU A 604 11.23 1.71 0.75
C LEU A 604 12.49 0.98 0.28
N LEU A 605 12.57 0.67 -1.00
CA LEU A 605 13.73 0.01 -1.62
C LEU A 605 15.01 0.84 -1.50
N ILE A 606 14.92 2.15 -1.78
CA ILE A 606 16.05 3.10 -1.66
C ILE A 606 16.51 3.19 -0.20
N THR A 607 15.59 3.25 0.75
CA THR A 607 15.90 3.34 2.18
C THR A 607 16.63 2.09 2.64
N ARG A 608 16.15 0.90 2.23
CA ARG A 608 16.79 -0.37 2.52
C ARG A 608 18.21 -0.44 1.94
N GLY A 609 18.36 -0.08 0.66
CA GLY A 609 19.66 -0.02 -0.01
C GLY A 609 20.63 0.96 0.65
N ALA A 610 20.18 2.15 1.03
CA ALA A 610 20.98 3.16 1.72
C ALA A 610 21.47 2.68 3.10
N LEU A 611 20.58 2.11 3.91
CA LEU A 611 20.91 1.59 5.23
C LEU A 611 21.81 0.34 5.16
N THR A 612 21.62 -0.52 4.15
CA THR A 612 22.51 -1.67 3.92
C THR A 612 23.90 -1.19 3.53
N THR A 613 24.02 -0.20 2.61
CA THR A 613 25.30 0.39 2.21
C THR A 613 26.01 1.02 3.40
N PHE A 614 25.27 1.78 4.22
CA PHE A 614 25.83 2.38 5.44
C PHE A 614 26.32 1.29 6.41
N SER A 615 25.51 0.26 6.67
CA SER A 615 25.85 -0.80 7.62
C SER A 615 27.11 -1.57 7.21
N VAL A 616 27.19 -2.00 5.93
CA VAL A 616 28.37 -2.71 5.43
C VAL A 616 29.63 -1.85 5.51
N ALA A 617 29.54 -0.59 5.09
CA ALA A 617 30.67 0.34 5.16
C ALA A 617 31.12 0.60 6.62
N ASN A 618 30.15 0.76 7.52
CA ASN A 618 30.35 0.94 8.95
C ASN A 618 31.01 -0.28 9.61
N ASP A 619 30.58 -1.48 9.24
CA ASP A 619 31.15 -2.71 9.80
C ASP A 619 32.58 -2.93 9.32
N ILE A 620 32.88 -2.67 8.05
CA ILE A 620 34.25 -2.71 7.51
C ILE A 620 35.16 -1.70 8.23
N ALA A 621 34.69 -0.48 8.48
CA ALA A 621 35.49 0.55 9.15
C ALA A 621 35.85 0.14 10.59
N LYS A 622 34.98 -0.58 11.29
CA LYS A 622 35.28 -1.11 12.64
C LYS A 622 36.43 -2.11 12.68
N TYR A 623 36.67 -2.86 11.59
CA TYR A 623 37.81 -3.77 11.51
C TYR A 623 39.16 -3.03 11.65
N PHE A 624 39.28 -1.87 11.01
CA PHE A 624 40.46 -1.03 11.09
C PHE A 624 40.62 -0.36 12.46
N ALA A 625 39.56 -0.30 13.27
CA ALA A 625 39.62 0.17 14.65
C ALA A 625 40.15 -0.93 15.59
N ILE A 626 39.61 -2.13 15.47
CA ILE A 626 39.75 -3.20 16.50
C ILE A 626 40.96 -4.07 16.22
N ILE A 627 41.09 -4.60 15.00
CA ILE A 627 42.12 -5.60 14.66
C ILE A 627 43.56 -5.08 14.83
N PRO A 628 43.92 -3.87 14.31
CA PRO A 628 45.27 -3.35 14.49
C PRO A 628 45.62 -3.08 15.95
N THR A 629 44.64 -2.75 16.78
CA THR A 629 44.89 -2.48 18.20
C THR A 629 45.09 -3.77 18.99
N ILE A 630 44.38 -4.85 18.66
CA ILE A 630 44.58 -6.18 19.32
C ILE A 630 45.93 -6.80 18.93
N PHE A 631 46.27 -6.75 17.63
CA PHE A 631 47.46 -7.41 17.08
C PHE A 631 48.63 -6.44 16.82
N GLY A 632 48.63 -5.27 17.45
CA GLY A 632 49.67 -4.25 17.28
C GLY A 632 51.06 -4.78 17.50
N ALA A 633 51.27 -5.62 18.55
CA ALA A 633 52.52 -6.28 18.85
C ALA A 633 52.95 -7.31 17.77
N ALA A 634 52.05 -7.78 16.93
CA ALA A 634 52.33 -8.67 15.82
C ALA A 634 52.78 -7.95 14.53
N GLY A 635 53.12 -6.66 14.60
CA GLY A 635 53.65 -5.90 13.48
C GLY A 635 52.62 -5.09 12.67
N ILE A 636 51.31 -5.22 12.95
CA ILE A 636 50.23 -4.46 12.24
C ILE A 636 49.80 -3.20 12.97
N GLY A 637 50.51 -2.78 14.03
CA GLY A 637 50.20 -1.56 14.79
C GLY A 637 50.20 -0.28 13.95
N ALA A 638 50.96 -0.25 12.85
CA ALA A 638 50.93 0.87 11.89
C ALA A 638 49.55 1.12 11.25
N LEU A 639 48.67 0.11 11.25
CA LEU A 639 47.30 0.21 10.78
C LEU A 639 46.32 0.78 11.83
N ASN A 640 46.79 1.02 13.07
CA ASN A 640 45.97 1.72 14.08
C ASN A 640 45.89 3.22 13.78
N ILE A 641 45.21 3.55 12.67
CA ILE A 641 45.04 4.90 12.15
C ILE A 641 44.38 5.80 13.18
N MET A 642 43.44 5.27 13.98
CA MET A 642 42.75 5.99 15.03
C MET A 642 43.57 6.24 16.27
N GLN A 643 44.73 5.60 16.41
CA GLN A 643 45.57 5.69 17.60
C GLN A 643 44.78 5.44 18.90
N LEU A 644 44.05 4.32 18.95
CA LEU A 644 43.26 3.93 20.13
C LEU A 644 44.20 3.51 21.26
N LYS A 645 43.81 3.80 22.51
CA LYS A 645 44.66 3.66 23.72
C LYS A 645 45.07 2.23 23.99
N SER A 646 44.13 1.28 23.89
CA SER A 646 44.34 -0.14 24.16
C SER A 646 43.36 -1.01 23.42
N ALA A 647 43.62 -2.33 23.34
CA ALA A 647 42.69 -3.29 22.76
C ALA A 647 41.31 -3.28 23.48
N GLN A 648 41.35 -3.15 24.81
CA GLN A 648 40.14 -3.10 25.64
C GLN A 648 39.33 -1.83 25.35
N SER A 649 39.97 -0.66 25.29
CA SER A 649 39.35 0.60 24.97
C SER A 649 38.75 0.59 23.54
N ALA A 650 39.47 0.05 22.58
CA ALA A 650 39.00 -0.07 21.18
C ALA A 650 37.71 -0.90 21.08
N ILE A 651 37.66 -2.05 21.75
CA ILE A 651 36.52 -2.95 21.74
C ILE A 651 35.30 -2.31 22.43
N VAL A 652 35.52 -1.78 23.64
CA VAL A 652 34.43 -1.17 24.41
C VAL A 652 33.88 0.05 23.67
N SER A 653 34.75 0.89 23.08
CA SER A 653 34.33 2.05 22.28
C SER A 653 33.53 1.64 21.04
N ALA A 654 33.97 0.58 20.36
CA ALA A 654 33.22 0.07 19.19
C ALA A 654 31.88 -0.54 19.56
N LEU A 655 31.77 -1.23 20.71
CA LEU A 655 30.51 -1.77 21.22
C LEU A 655 29.52 -0.64 21.63
N ILE A 656 30.00 0.37 22.35
CA ILE A 656 29.20 1.55 22.71
C ILE A 656 28.69 2.23 21.45
N TYR A 657 29.57 2.47 20.48
CA TYR A 657 29.18 3.04 19.19
C TYR A 657 28.11 2.17 18.50
N ASN A 658 28.29 0.86 18.48
CA ASN A 658 27.35 -0.10 17.85
C ASN A 658 25.95 -0.05 18.50
N ALA A 659 25.91 0.07 19.83
CA ALA A 659 24.66 0.22 20.57
C ALA A 659 23.98 1.57 20.29
N LEU A 660 24.74 2.66 20.16
CA LEU A 660 24.21 4.01 19.94
C LEU A 660 23.76 4.27 18.50
N ILE A 661 24.42 3.67 17.51
CA ILE A 661 24.09 3.92 16.10
C ILE A 661 22.71 3.37 15.73
N ILE A 662 22.25 2.29 16.36
CA ILE A 662 20.92 1.72 16.10
C ILE A 662 19.82 2.74 16.38
N PRO A 663 19.68 3.32 17.60
CA PRO A 663 18.65 4.32 17.85
C PRO A 663 18.81 5.60 17.00
N VAL A 664 20.04 5.97 16.63
CA VAL A 664 20.29 7.14 15.75
C VAL A 664 19.75 6.91 14.35
N LEU A 665 19.77 5.67 13.85
CA LEU A 665 19.25 5.33 12.52
C LEU A 665 17.75 5.01 12.49
N ILE A 666 17.08 4.81 13.64
CA ILE A 666 15.62 4.58 13.70
C ILE A 666 14.84 5.68 12.97
N PRO A 667 15.07 6.98 13.16
CA PRO A 667 14.34 8.02 12.42
C PRO A 667 14.52 7.91 10.90
N LEU A 668 15.71 7.53 10.43
CA LEU A 668 15.97 7.33 9.01
C LEU A 668 15.24 6.09 8.48
N ALA A 669 15.21 4.99 9.23
CA ALA A 669 14.48 3.78 8.89
C ALA A 669 12.96 4.04 8.81
N LEU A 670 12.41 4.76 9.78
CA LEU A 670 10.98 5.06 9.86
C LEU A 670 10.52 6.13 8.87
N LYS A 671 11.26 7.23 8.68
CA LYS A 671 10.92 8.29 7.72
C LYS A 671 11.28 7.94 6.29
N GLY A 672 12.30 7.10 6.10
CA GLY A 672 12.87 6.75 4.81
C GLY A 672 13.69 7.86 4.16
N VAL A 673 14.48 7.45 3.18
CA VAL A 673 15.25 8.35 2.32
C VAL A 673 14.30 8.99 1.31
N LYS A 674 14.37 10.31 1.11
CA LYS A 674 13.54 11.00 0.12
C LYS A 674 13.75 10.43 -1.27
N PHE A 675 12.67 10.02 -1.91
CA PHE A 675 12.68 9.61 -3.32
C PHE A 675 13.11 10.79 -4.20
N ARG A 676 14.00 10.49 -5.16
CA ARG A 676 14.34 11.38 -6.27
C ARG A 676 14.31 10.53 -7.54
N PRO A 677 13.72 11.00 -8.64
CA PRO A 677 13.69 10.27 -9.91
C PRO A 677 15.10 10.27 -10.53
N LEU A 678 15.92 9.30 -10.13
CA LEU A 678 17.29 9.10 -10.59
C LEU A 678 17.38 7.72 -11.28
N THR A 679 18.31 7.56 -12.22
CA THR A 679 18.62 6.25 -12.79
C THR A 679 19.25 5.34 -11.72
N ALA A 680 19.24 4.02 -11.95
CA ALA A 680 19.82 3.04 -11.02
C ALA A 680 21.30 3.36 -10.72
N ASP A 681 22.10 3.70 -11.75
CA ASP A 681 23.51 4.07 -11.61
C ASP A 681 23.72 5.34 -10.78
N GLN A 682 22.89 6.37 -11.01
CA GLN A 682 22.96 7.62 -10.26
C GLN A 682 22.58 7.40 -8.79
N LEU A 683 21.58 6.54 -8.55
CA LEU A 683 21.15 6.17 -7.22
C LEU A 683 22.23 5.39 -6.47
N LEU A 684 22.87 4.43 -7.15
CA LEU A 684 23.96 3.63 -6.60
C LEU A 684 25.16 4.54 -6.25
N LYS A 685 25.60 5.39 -7.17
CA LYS A 685 26.68 6.36 -6.94
C LYS A 685 26.39 7.27 -5.75
N ARG A 686 25.16 7.78 -5.66
CA ARG A 686 24.73 8.62 -4.55
C ARG A 686 24.71 7.86 -3.22
N ASN A 687 24.21 6.61 -3.21
CA ASN A 687 24.19 5.80 -2.01
C ASN A 687 25.60 5.48 -1.53
N ILE A 688 26.52 5.12 -2.42
CA ILE A 688 27.92 4.90 -2.08
C ILE A 688 28.56 6.19 -1.55
N LEU A 689 28.33 7.34 -2.20
CA LEU A 689 28.93 8.59 -1.79
C LEU A 689 28.42 9.10 -0.44
N ILE A 690 27.11 9.04 -0.18
CA ILE A 690 26.51 9.56 1.06
C ILE A 690 26.59 8.53 2.18
N TYR A 691 26.05 7.34 1.94
CA TYR A 691 25.91 6.33 2.98
C TYR A 691 27.15 5.44 3.10
N GLY A 692 27.87 5.18 2.01
CA GLY A 692 29.14 4.46 2.03
C GLY A 692 30.23 5.28 2.74
N LEU A 693 30.51 6.50 2.26
CA LEU A 693 31.48 7.37 2.94
C LEU A 693 31.03 7.75 4.36
N GLY A 694 29.75 8.06 4.56
CA GLY A 694 29.19 8.31 5.88
C GLY A 694 29.37 7.13 6.82
N GLY A 695 29.14 5.91 6.32
CA GLY A 695 29.37 4.66 7.05
C GLY A 695 30.82 4.42 7.42
N ILE A 696 31.77 4.85 6.60
CA ILE A 696 33.21 4.77 6.92
C ILE A 696 33.59 5.85 7.94
N ILE A 697 33.22 7.10 7.70
CA ILE A 697 33.69 8.24 8.51
C ILE A 697 33.08 8.23 9.92
N ALA A 698 31.77 7.90 10.03
CA ALA A 698 31.06 7.95 11.31
C ALA A 698 31.71 7.09 12.42
N PRO A 699 32.07 5.80 12.21
CA PRO A 699 32.73 5.01 13.23
C PRO A 699 34.13 5.54 13.57
N PHE A 700 34.91 6.03 12.59
CA PHE A 700 36.25 6.59 12.87
C PHE A 700 36.17 7.77 13.85
N ILE A 701 35.24 8.69 13.63
CA ILE A 701 35.04 9.85 14.51
C ILE A 701 34.46 9.42 15.86
N ALA A 702 33.35 8.65 15.84
CA ALA A 702 32.61 8.34 17.05
C ALA A 702 33.39 7.39 17.99
N ILE A 703 34.02 6.34 17.45
CA ILE A 703 34.82 5.41 18.23
C ILE A 703 36.01 6.17 18.86
N LYS A 704 36.68 7.07 18.12
CA LYS A 704 37.78 7.87 18.68
C LYS A 704 37.30 8.80 19.79
N LEU A 705 36.17 9.46 19.62
CA LEU A 705 35.60 10.31 20.67
C LEU A 705 35.25 9.53 21.93
N ILE A 706 34.67 8.34 21.76
CA ILE A 706 34.35 7.47 22.90
C ILE A 706 35.67 6.99 23.60
N ASP A 707 36.69 6.57 22.82
CA ASP A 707 37.98 6.17 23.34
C ASP A 707 38.65 7.27 24.17
N ILE A 708 38.55 8.52 23.78
CA ILE A 708 39.08 9.67 24.54
C ILE A 708 38.39 9.80 25.89
N ILE A 709 37.06 9.60 25.95
CA ILE A 709 36.23 9.77 27.15
C ILE A 709 36.43 8.58 28.11
N LEU A 710 36.65 7.40 27.58
CA LEU A 710 36.79 6.19 28.41
C LEU A 710 38.08 6.19 29.26
N PRO A 711 37.96 5.92 30.55
CA PRO A 711 39.14 5.82 31.46
C PRO A 711 39.87 4.48 31.34
N LEU A 712 39.73 3.76 30.22
CA LEU A 712 40.39 2.48 29.97
C LEU A 712 41.75 2.74 29.30
N SER A 713 42.83 2.60 30.04
CA SER A 713 44.19 2.72 29.53
C SER A 713 44.82 1.33 29.28
#